data_a00afdbb77d5dcaf535aaa3cbff912ab
#
_entry.id   a00afdbb77d5dcaf535aaa3cbff912ab
#
_cell.length_a   1.000
_cell.length_b   1.000
_cell.length_c   1.000
_cell.angle_alpha   90.00
_cell.angle_beta   90.00
_cell.angle_gamma   90.00
#
_symmetry.space_group_name_H-M   'P 1'
#
loop_
_entity.id
_entity.type
_entity.pdbx_description
1 polymer ?
#
loop_
_entity_poly.entity_id
_entity_poly.type
_entity_poly.pdbx_seq_one_letter_code
_entity_poly.pdbx_strand_id
1 'polypeptide(L)'
;MREFSLSASFSSSSFSQASFRGACRELLPAMQTSGVYVPENGFLVFLSFSDGSARADVVHGSGADIAEAFADAQQKAWTLIRKKRQRFRWLKADVVTEYAPADAKTLAYMIKEPGWNEFFRFGLSFDRSFRTALLEEELNGAKILDYASGSISLADLNRYLKKAGRPALPKLPEFFLLFQTAGFFYDTDSAANAAAATDADSAASTDADSASASGCVIPLIPDGLSRGRREIQNFDAAAARSFVTAAASFLEKQVQQDGSFRYGYYPRFDRVIPGYNCMRHASTIWSLLCQYRMTKKVSVLSLAARSIEYLLSHALVYRDPDTAYLSEPLKDEIKLGGGGVLILAITEYLDLCSEEPRPEILRSGEPRPGILRSGESRPEILRSREPLTKAPNAEILHAKDVLPEQEALRRRYTKIACALGNGILSLLNSETGEFSHVLNMNFSLKERYRTVYYDGEAAYALCRLYRLTKEEKWLFYAEKAVDHFLTADYTRYRDHWVAYAMNEITRYIHRDDYDTFALRNARVNLDFLYKRETTYHTFLELLMVTFETYERILAENPGLPYLKEFDLPYFLRTIRVRADRMLNGFFFPEYAMYMRCPDKILGSFMVRHDGFRVRIDDVQHNIGGFYLYYKNYSRLLALGMPKDIPCDEN
;
A
#
# COMPACT_ATOMS: atom_id res chain seq x y z
N MET A 1 -11.11 -2.03 21.65
CA MET A 1 -10.53 -1.86 20.29
C MET A 1 -9.92 -0.48 20.22
N ARG A 2 -8.60 -0.38 20.16
CA ARG A 2 -7.90 0.91 20.16
C ARG A 2 -7.71 1.35 18.72
N GLU A 3 -8.30 2.48 18.36
CA GLU A 3 -8.10 3.11 17.05
C GLU A 3 -6.64 3.52 16.88
N PHE A 4 -6.03 3.14 15.75
CA PHE A 4 -4.75 3.68 15.33
C PHE A 4 -4.95 5.15 14.92
N SER A 5 -4.86 6.08 15.87
CA SER A 5 -4.83 7.51 15.58
C SER A 5 -3.46 7.90 15.07
N LEU A 6 -3.29 8.00 13.76
CA LEU A 6 -2.12 8.61 13.10
C LEU A 6 -2.27 10.14 12.97
N SER A 7 -3.03 10.79 13.86
CA SER A 7 -3.05 12.25 13.92
C SER A 7 -1.81 12.73 14.65
N ALA A 8 -0.80 13.16 13.92
CA ALA A 8 0.38 13.80 14.47
C ALA A 8 0.04 15.20 15.01
N SER A 9 -0.53 15.26 16.20
CA SER A 9 -0.35 16.41 17.08
C SER A 9 0.93 16.15 17.87
N PHE A 10 2.03 16.80 17.49
CA PHE A 10 3.30 16.75 18.21
C PHE A 10 3.09 17.30 19.62
N SER A 11 2.79 16.42 20.58
CA SER A 11 2.96 16.76 21.97
C SER A 11 4.46 16.87 22.24
N SER A 12 4.87 17.93 22.90
CA SER A 12 6.25 18.19 23.33
C SER A 12 6.63 17.22 24.45
N SER A 13 6.70 15.91 24.19
CA SER A 13 7.22 14.95 25.16
C SER A 13 8.71 15.19 25.33
N SER A 14 9.06 15.61 26.53
CA SER A 14 10.39 16.01 26.92
C SER A 14 11.37 14.84 26.76
N PHE A 15 12.50 15.10 26.11
CA PHE A 15 13.69 14.25 26.12
C PHE A 15 14.11 14.01 27.57
N SER A 16 13.76 12.88 28.16
CA SER A 16 14.15 12.55 29.52
C SER A 16 14.69 11.13 29.64
N GLN A 17 15.70 10.95 30.47
CA GLN A 17 16.21 9.64 30.87
C GLN A 17 15.12 8.79 31.54
N ALA A 18 14.18 9.42 32.20
CA ALA A 18 13.08 8.75 32.88
C ALA A 18 12.14 8.08 31.89
N SER A 19 11.76 8.75 30.78
CA SER A 19 10.93 8.17 29.70
C SER A 19 11.62 7.01 29.04
N PHE A 20 12.92 7.12 28.73
CA PHE A 20 13.69 6.02 28.13
C PHE A 20 13.78 4.81 29.07
N ARG A 21 14.08 5.04 30.35
CA ARG A 21 14.10 3.96 31.36
C ARG A 21 12.72 3.35 31.58
N GLY A 22 11.66 4.15 31.51
CA GLY A 22 10.28 3.68 31.60
C GLY A 22 9.97 2.67 30.47
N ALA A 23 10.22 3.07 29.22
CA ALA A 23 10.04 2.21 28.06
C ALA A 23 10.86 0.91 28.14
N CYS A 24 12.11 0.99 28.59
CA CYS A 24 12.95 -0.19 28.78
C CYS A 24 12.43 -1.12 29.89
N ARG A 25 11.83 -0.58 30.98
CA ARG A 25 11.22 -1.42 32.03
C ARG A 25 10.03 -2.21 31.52
N GLU A 26 9.26 -1.67 30.58
CA GLU A 26 8.13 -2.37 29.97
C GLU A 26 8.58 -3.45 28.99
N LEU A 27 9.69 -3.24 28.26
CA LEU A 27 10.23 -4.22 27.31
C LEU A 27 10.82 -5.46 28.00
N LEU A 28 11.49 -5.30 29.14
CA LEU A 28 12.25 -6.38 29.78
C LEU A 28 11.41 -7.63 30.14
N PRO A 29 10.20 -7.51 30.75
CA PRO A 29 9.39 -8.70 31.07
C PRO A 29 8.96 -9.50 29.85
N ALA A 30 8.73 -8.84 28.72
CA ALA A 30 8.30 -9.49 27.48
C ALA A 30 9.41 -10.37 26.87
N MET A 31 10.67 -10.03 27.11
CA MET A 31 11.84 -10.72 26.51
C MET A 31 12.31 -11.97 27.27
N GLN A 32 11.96 -12.10 28.56
CA GLN A 32 12.62 -13.06 29.49
C GLN A 32 12.51 -14.53 29.11
N THR A 33 11.62 -14.90 28.19
CA THR A 33 11.40 -16.31 27.77
C THR A 33 11.99 -16.67 26.43
N SER A 34 12.71 -15.77 25.74
CA SER A 34 12.94 -15.89 24.29
C SER A 34 14.38 -16.10 23.85
N GLY A 35 15.37 -16.11 24.76
CA GLY A 35 16.78 -16.06 24.34
C GLY A 35 17.49 -17.41 24.28
N VAL A 36 18.53 -17.51 23.43
CA VAL A 36 19.48 -18.61 23.39
C VAL A 36 20.86 -18.15 23.87
N TYR A 37 21.55 -19.03 24.59
CA TYR A 37 22.93 -18.79 25.04
C TYR A 37 23.91 -18.98 23.87
N VAL A 38 24.67 -17.94 23.55
CA VAL A 38 25.71 -17.95 22.52
C VAL A 38 27.06 -18.14 23.20
N PRO A 39 27.84 -19.21 22.90
CA PRO A 39 29.18 -19.42 23.47
C PRO A 39 30.06 -18.18 23.30
N GLU A 40 30.89 -17.87 24.30
CA GLU A 40 31.77 -16.69 24.38
C GLU A 40 31.04 -15.32 24.53
N ASN A 41 29.72 -15.25 24.32
CA ASN A 41 28.96 -13.97 24.36
C ASN A 41 27.86 -13.95 25.43
N GLY A 42 27.39 -15.12 25.90
CA GLY A 42 26.20 -15.20 26.72
C GLY A 42 24.92 -14.95 25.92
N PHE A 43 23.92 -14.33 26.54
CA PHE A 43 22.73 -13.87 25.83
C PHE A 43 23.01 -12.56 25.10
N LEU A 44 22.36 -12.35 23.98
CA LEU A 44 22.53 -11.18 23.11
C LEU A 44 21.16 -10.48 22.88
N VAL A 45 21.15 -9.18 23.10
CA VAL A 45 19.98 -8.33 22.87
C VAL A 45 20.40 -7.13 22.02
N PHE A 46 19.72 -6.93 20.88
CA PHE A 46 19.82 -5.72 20.08
C PHE A 46 18.75 -4.72 20.55
N LEU A 47 19.11 -3.45 20.61
CA LEU A 47 18.18 -2.36 20.90
C LEU A 47 18.26 -1.32 19.79
N SER A 48 17.16 -1.18 19.04
CA SER A 48 16.99 -0.20 17.99
C SER A 48 16.13 0.97 18.47
N PHE A 49 16.47 2.19 18.11
CA PHE A 49 15.69 3.38 18.48
C PHE A 49 15.66 4.40 17.36
N SER A 50 14.52 5.08 17.20
CA SER A 50 14.29 6.10 16.18
C SER A 50 13.29 7.16 16.69
N ASP A 51 13.43 8.38 16.18
CA ASP A 51 12.43 9.46 16.34
C ASP A 51 11.45 9.54 15.16
N GLY A 52 11.59 8.65 14.17
CA GLY A 52 10.81 8.65 12.92
C GLY A 52 11.41 9.51 11.81
N SER A 53 12.26 10.50 12.11
CA SER A 53 12.82 11.40 11.10
C SER A 53 13.97 10.78 10.30
N ALA A 54 14.70 9.86 10.93
CA ALA A 54 15.87 9.19 10.37
C ALA A 54 15.85 7.69 10.70
N ARG A 55 16.68 6.95 9.93
CA ARG A 55 16.91 5.52 10.17
C ARG A 55 17.31 5.27 11.61
N ALA A 56 16.76 4.20 12.20
CA ALA A 56 17.08 3.78 13.55
C ALA A 56 18.58 3.59 13.78
N ASP A 57 19.03 3.99 14.94
CA ASP A 57 20.31 3.56 15.49
C ASP A 57 20.11 2.21 16.18
N VAL A 58 21.09 1.32 16.02
CA VAL A 58 21.07 -0.03 16.57
C VAL A 58 22.33 -0.24 17.40
N VAL A 59 22.15 -0.70 18.62
CA VAL A 59 23.23 -1.16 19.51
C VAL A 59 22.90 -2.59 19.97
N HIS A 60 23.89 -3.32 20.47
CA HIS A 60 23.63 -4.61 21.09
C HIS A 60 24.41 -4.73 22.41
N GLY A 61 23.85 -5.52 23.31
CA GLY A 61 24.44 -5.87 24.58
C GLY A 61 24.56 -7.38 24.74
N SER A 62 25.45 -7.79 25.63
CA SER A 62 25.68 -9.18 26.01
C SER A 62 25.73 -9.32 27.52
N GLY A 63 25.34 -10.50 28.04
CA GLY A 63 25.31 -10.76 29.48
C GLY A 63 25.12 -12.24 29.81
N ALA A 64 25.25 -12.58 31.08
CA ALA A 64 25.03 -13.95 31.55
C ALA A 64 23.56 -14.38 31.46
N ASP A 65 22.66 -13.40 31.44
CA ASP A 65 21.23 -13.58 31.19
C ASP A 65 20.67 -12.45 30.29
N ILE A 66 19.39 -12.53 29.95
CA ILE A 66 18.72 -11.54 29.08
C ILE A 66 18.66 -10.18 29.78
N ALA A 67 18.50 -10.12 31.10
CA ALA A 67 18.40 -8.86 31.83
C ALA A 67 19.73 -8.10 31.81
N GLU A 68 20.86 -8.79 32.03
CA GLU A 68 22.21 -8.22 31.92
C GLU A 68 22.51 -7.78 30.47
N ALA A 69 22.21 -8.63 29.47
CA ALA A 69 22.40 -8.30 28.07
C ALA A 69 21.59 -7.06 27.66
N PHE A 70 20.34 -6.96 28.13
CA PHE A 70 19.50 -5.79 27.88
C PHE A 70 19.99 -4.54 28.61
N ALA A 71 20.46 -4.68 29.85
CA ALA A 71 21.03 -3.55 30.61
C ALA A 71 22.28 -2.97 29.91
N ASP A 72 23.17 -3.84 29.37
CA ASP A 72 24.32 -3.42 28.57
C ASP A 72 23.88 -2.68 27.29
N ALA A 73 22.90 -3.26 26.53
CA ALA A 73 22.33 -2.61 25.36
C ALA A 73 21.68 -1.26 25.70
N GLN A 74 20.92 -1.18 26.80
CA GLN A 74 20.28 0.04 27.30
C GLN A 74 21.31 1.13 27.62
N GLN A 75 22.43 0.78 28.29
CA GLN A 75 23.50 1.73 28.61
C GLN A 75 24.15 2.29 27.35
N LYS A 76 24.44 1.44 26.35
CA LYS A 76 24.99 1.82 25.06
C LYS A 76 24.03 2.72 24.29
N ALA A 77 22.74 2.35 24.23
CA ALA A 77 21.70 3.15 23.58
C ALA A 77 21.59 4.54 24.22
N TRP A 78 21.50 4.62 25.54
CA TRP A 78 21.41 5.89 26.25
C TRP A 78 22.63 6.79 26.01
N THR A 79 23.83 6.20 25.98
CA THR A 79 25.06 6.93 25.67
C THR A 79 25.01 7.54 24.27
N LEU A 80 24.50 6.79 23.28
CA LEU A 80 24.38 7.24 21.90
C LEU A 80 23.28 8.30 21.74
N ILE A 81 22.11 8.12 22.37
CA ILE A 81 21.01 9.09 22.42
C ILE A 81 21.50 10.43 22.96
N ARG A 82 22.23 10.42 24.09
CA ARG A 82 22.83 11.64 24.69
C ARG A 82 23.84 12.31 23.76
N LYS A 83 24.74 11.52 23.16
CA LYS A 83 25.79 12.03 22.25
C LYS A 83 25.18 12.71 21.04
N LYS A 84 24.13 12.12 20.45
CA LYS A 84 23.44 12.66 19.27
C LYS A 84 22.38 13.71 19.60
N ARG A 85 22.04 13.91 20.88
CA ARG A 85 20.90 14.74 21.34
C ARG A 85 19.60 14.36 20.62
N GLN A 86 19.44 13.05 20.35
CA GLN A 86 18.33 12.50 19.58
C GLN A 86 17.14 12.25 20.51
N ARG A 87 15.93 12.54 20.04
CA ARG A 87 14.70 12.05 20.65
C ARG A 87 14.49 10.59 20.24
N PHE A 88 13.65 9.87 20.95
CA PHE A 88 13.14 8.59 20.50
C PHE A 88 11.62 8.60 20.56
N ARG A 89 11.02 7.99 19.58
CA ARG A 89 9.60 7.71 19.49
C ARG A 89 9.38 6.21 19.56
N TRP A 90 10.26 5.46 18.94
CA TRP A 90 10.19 4.01 18.84
C TRP A 90 11.42 3.35 19.44
N LEU A 91 11.17 2.28 20.19
CA LEU A 91 12.18 1.33 20.64
C LEU A 91 11.80 -0.06 20.13
N LYS A 92 12.78 -0.82 19.67
CA LYS A 92 12.61 -2.23 19.33
C LYS A 92 13.74 -3.02 19.97
N ALA A 93 13.39 -4.00 20.79
CA ALA A 93 14.34 -4.96 21.36
C ALA A 93 14.24 -6.27 20.59
N ASP A 94 15.38 -6.82 20.19
CA ASP A 94 15.50 -8.09 19.47
C ASP A 94 16.41 -9.02 20.25
N VAL A 95 15.87 -10.12 20.77
CA VAL A 95 16.63 -11.16 21.50
C VAL A 95 17.04 -12.23 20.50
N VAL A 96 18.31 -12.61 20.48
CA VAL A 96 18.79 -13.70 19.63
C VAL A 96 18.22 -15.03 20.11
N THR A 97 17.48 -15.72 19.22
CA THR A 97 16.79 -16.99 19.51
C THR A 97 17.46 -18.21 18.88
N GLU A 98 18.15 -17.98 17.76
CA GLU A 98 18.85 -19.03 17.03
C GLU A 98 20.09 -18.45 16.37
N TYR A 99 21.14 -19.27 16.23
CA TYR A 99 22.29 -18.92 15.42
C TYR A 99 22.93 -20.16 14.79
N ALA A 100 23.54 -19.98 13.63
CA ALA A 100 24.25 -21.03 12.91
C ALA A 100 25.49 -20.49 12.19
N PRO A 101 26.61 -21.23 12.14
CA PRO A 101 27.76 -20.87 11.35
C PRO A 101 27.47 -21.03 9.85
N ALA A 102 28.03 -20.14 9.04
CA ALA A 102 27.99 -20.23 7.59
C ALA A 102 29.34 -19.82 6.99
N ASP A 103 29.82 -20.58 6.03
CA ASP A 103 30.92 -20.15 5.18
C ASP A 103 30.40 -19.22 4.05
N ALA A 104 31.32 -18.61 3.33
CA ALA A 104 30.98 -17.68 2.24
C ALA A 104 30.14 -18.34 1.13
N LYS A 105 30.31 -19.64 0.87
CA LYS A 105 29.55 -20.38 -0.16
C LYS A 105 28.11 -20.62 0.28
N THR A 106 27.92 -21.08 1.51
CA THR A 106 26.60 -21.27 2.12
C THR A 106 25.85 -19.94 2.18
N LEU A 107 26.51 -18.86 2.65
CA LEU A 107 25.91 -17.55 2.71
C LEU A 107 25.51 -17.05 1.32
N ALA A 108 26.35 -17.21 0.30
CA ALA A 108 26.03 -16.83 -1.07
C ALA A 108 24.80 -17.57 -1.63
N TYR A 109 24.67 -18.86 -1.31
CA TYR A 109 23.47 -19.64 -1.64
C TYR A 109 22.23 -19.07 -0.96
N MET A 110 22.28 -18.81 0.35
CA MET A 110 21.15 -18.29 1.12
C MET A 110 20.74 -16.87 0.72
N ILE A 111 21.68 -16.04 0.26
CA ILE A 111 21.34 -14.72 -0.29
C ILE A 111 20.60 -14.86 -1.63
N LYS A 112 20.91 -15.87 -2.45
CA LYS A 112 20.25 -16.13 -3.74
C LYS A 112 18.91 -16.83 -3.61
N GLU A 113 18.74 -17.66 -2.57
CA GLU A 113 17.55 -18.50 -2.36
C GLU A 113 16.22 -17.72 -2.38
N PRO A 114 16.09 -16.50 -1.80
CA PRO A 114 14.86 -15.73 -1.87
C PRO A 114 14.37 -15.41 -3.29
N GLY A 115 15.23 -15.49 -4.30
CA GLY A 115 14.87 -15.34 -5.70
C GLY A 115 14.05 -14.06 -5.97
N TRP A 116 12.81 -14.24 -6.38
CA TRP A 116 11.88 -13.16 -6.65
C TRP A 116 11.62 -12.23 -5.47
N ASN A 117 11.77 -12.72 -4.23
CA ASN A 117 11.34 -11.97 -3.06
C ASN A 117 12.44 -11.07 -2.49
N GLU A 118 13.69 -11.20 -2.96
CA GLU A 118 14.86 -10.38 -2.57
C GLU A 118 14.83 -9.90 -1.11
N PHE A 119 14.50 -10.80 -0.18
CA PHE A 119 14.33 -10.49 1.23
C PHE A 119 15.02 -11.55 2.10
N PHE A 120 16.24 -11.23 2.51
CA PHE A 120 17.05 -12.10 3.37
C PHE A 120 16.51 -12.07 4.79
N ARG A 121 16.31 -13.26 5.39
CA ARG A 121 15.56 -13.46 6.62
C ARG A 121 16.40 -13.73 7.86
N PHE A 122 17.68 -13.37 7.84
CA PHE A 122 18.59 -13.58 8.95
C PHE A 122 19.33 -12.30 9.30
N GLY A 123 19.65 -12.12 10.59
CA GLY A 123 20.72 -11.25 11.01
C GLY A 123 22.07 -11.89 10.63
N LEU A 124 23.11 -11.09 10.53
CA LEU A 124 24.44 -11.54 10.13
C LEU A 124 25.50 -10.93 11.02
N SER A 125 26.30 -11.80 11.70
CA SER A 125 27.51 -11.38 12.36
C SER A 125 28.74 -11.71 11.51
N PHE A 126 29.66 -10.75 11.43
CA PHE A 126 30.92 -10.83 10.70
C PHE A 126 32.09 -11.30 11.59
N ASP A 127 31.82 -11.61 12.82
CA ASP A 127 32.78 -12.17 13.77
C ASP A 127 32.06 -13.01 14.87
N ARG A 128 32.81 -13.93 15.51
CA ARG A 128 32.26 -14.84 16.54
C ARG A 128 31.78 -14.11 17.81
N SER A 129 32.32 -12.94 18.08
CA SER A 129 31.97 -12.14 19.26
C SER A 129 30.88 -11.10 19.00
N PHE A 130 30.15 -11.19 17.90
CA PHE A 130 29.06 -10.28 17.52
C PHE A 130 29.41 -8.79 17.55
N ARG A 131 30.71 -8.42 17.54
CA ARG A 131 31.13 -7.00 17.54
C ARG A 131 30.63 -6.26 16.31
N THR A 132 30.64 -6.96 15.17
CA THR A 132 30.08 -6.43 13.94
C THR A 132 28.94 -7.34 13.51
N ALA A 133 27.76 -7.09 14.04
CA ALA A 133 26.55 -7.82 13.72
C ALA A 133 25.45 -6.84 13.26
N LEU A 134 24.65 -7.26 12.30
CA LEU A 134 23.55 -6.51 11.73
C LEU A 134 22.26 -7.33 11.77
N LEU A 135 21.19 -6.70 12.17
CA LEU A 135 19.84 -7.29 12.11
C LEU A 135 19.41 -7.50 10.64
N GLU A 136 18.47 -8.39 10.42
CA GLU A 136 17.84 -8.65 9.12
C GLU A 136 17.34 -7.33 8.49
N GLU A 137 16.70 -6.46 9.28
CA GLU A 137 16.16 -5.18 8.81
C GLU A 137 17.25 -4.17 8.44
N GLU A 138 18.41 -4.20 9.13
CA GLU A 138 19.55 -3.36 8.77
C GLU A 138 20.12 -3.78 7.40
N LEU A 139 20.29 -5.10 7.18
CA LEU A 139 20.80 -5.65 5.91
C LEU A 139 19.88 -5.30 4.74
N ASN A 140 18.59 -5.54 4.91
CA ASN A 140 17.58 -5.26 3.88
C ASN A 140 17.39 -3.75 3.66
N GLY A 141 17.31 -2.97 4.72
CA GLY A 141 17.10 -1.52 4.67
C GLY A 141 18.28 -0.74 4.10
N ALA A 142 19.51 -1.26 4.18
CA ALA A 142 20.72 -0.57 3.73
C ALA A 142 21.22 -1.00 2.34
N LYS A 143 20.60 -1.98 1.69
CA LYS A 143 21.05 -2.56 0.41
C LYS A 143 22.51 -3.07 0.46
N ILE A 144 22.83 -3.84 1.49
CA ILE A 144 24.16 -4.43 1.67
C ILE A 144 24.33 -5.71 0.84
N LEU A 145 23.21 -6.41 0.60
CA LEU A 145 23.16 -7.68 -0.11
C LEU A 145 22.90 -7.48 -1.60
N ASP A 146 23.60 -8.22 -2.44
CA ASP A 146 23.33 -8.39 -3.87
C ASP A 146 22.73 -9.79 -4.10
N TYR A 147 21.44 -9.85 -4.32
CA TYR A 147 20.71 -11.10 -4.52
C TYR A 147 21.05 -11.81 -5.83
N ALA A 148 21.47 -11.09 -6.86
CA ALA A 148 21.82 -11.67 -8.15
C ALA A 148 23.14 -12.43 -8.07
N SER A 149 24.15 -11.84 -7.45
CA SER A 149 25.46 -12.47 -7.28
C SER A 149 25.55 -13.36 -6.04
N GLY A 150 24.67 -13.17 -5.05
CA GLY A 150 24.77 -13.79 -3.73
C GLY A 150 25.91 -13.22 -2.89
N SER A 151 26.28 -11.96 -3.12
CA SER A 151 27.43 -11.36 -2.45
C SER A 151 27.04 -10.24 -1.49
N ILE A 152 27.99 -9.91 -0.60
CA ILE A 152 27.91 -8.75 0.28
C ILE A 152 28.77 -7.63 -0.32
N SER A 153 28.18 -6.46 -0.51
CA SER A 153 28.94 -5.26 -0.90
C SER A 153 29.72 -4.70 0.29
N LEU A 154 31.02 -4.99 0.37
CA LEU A 154 31.90 -4.44 1.42
C LEU A 154 31.87 -2.91 1.46
N ALA A 155 31.77 -2.27 0.30
CA ALA A 155 31.73 -0.81 0.18
C ALA A 155 30.43 -0.24 0.79
N ASP A 156 29.27 -0.87 0.52
CA ASP A 156 27.98 -0.45 1.07
C ASP A 156 27.87 -0.78 2.56
N LEU A 157 28.36 -1.95 2.97
CA LEU A 157 28.49 -2.33 4.38
C LEU A 157 29.31 -1.29 5.16
N ASN A 158 30.52 -0.97 4.70
CA ASN A 158 31.38 -0.01 5.37
C ASN A 158 30.81 1.41 5.38
N ARG A 159 30.11 1.80 4.31
CA ARG A 159 29.37 3.07 4.28
C ARG A 159 28.26 3.09 5.33
N TYR A 160 27.55 1.97 5.50
CA TYR A 160 26.52 1.81 6.51
C TYR A 160 27.11 1.86 7.93
N LEU A 161 28.13 1.03 8.21
CA LEU A 161 28.83 0.98 9.50
C LEU A 161 29.36 2.36 9.93
N LYS A 162 30.02 3.08 8.99
CA LYS A 162 30.52 4.44 9.24
C LYS A 162 29.41 5.41 9.65
N LYS A 163 28.25 5.37 8.96
CA LYS A 163 27.09 6.22 9.29
C LYS A 163 26.49 5.86 10.65
N ALA A 164 26.49 4.59 11.00
CA ALA A 164 26.04 4.08 12.28
C ALA A 164 27.04 4.32 13.43
N GLY A 165 28.22 4.91 13.12
CA GLY A 165 29.29 5.12 14.12
C GLY A 165 30.00 3.82 14.53
N ARG A 166 29.91 2.77 13.71
CA ARG A 166 30.56 1.47 13.93
C ARG A 166 31.86 1.34 13.14
N PRO A 167 32.83 0.55 13.61
CA PRO A 167 34.09 0.32 12.89
C PRO A 167 33.86 -0.31 11.51
N ALA A 168 34.61 0.14 10.52
CA ALA A 168 34.63 -0.47 9.21
C ALA A 168 35.40 -1.80 9.20
N LEU A 169 34.99 -2.73 8.34
CA LEU A 169 35.71 -3.99 8.13
C LEU A 169 36.77 -3.78 7.03
N PRO A 170 38.01 -4.24 7.24
CA PRO A 170 39.06 -4.16 6.21
C PRO A 170 38.80 -5.11 5.03
N LYS A 171 38.21 -6.26 5.31
CA LYS A 171 37.79 -7.30 4.35
C LYS A 171 36.61 -8.08 4.89
N LEU A 172 35.87 -8.77 4.02
CA LEU A 172 34.87 -9.74 4.45
C LEU A 172 35.56 -10.94 5.07
N PRO A 173 35.02 -11.49 6.17
CA PRO A 173 35.54 -12.73 6.77
C PRO A 173 35.19 -13.93 5.88
N GLU A 174 35.88 -15.05 6.09
CA GLU A 174 35.58 -16.33 5.46
C GLU A 174 34.44 -17.10 6.18
N PHE A 175 34.14 -16.66 7.40
CA PHE A 175 33.18 -17.27 8.30
C PHE A 175 32.21 -16.22 8.84
N PHE A 176 30.93 -16.58 8.88
CA PHE A 176 29.83 -15.74 9.34
C PHE A 176 28.99 -16.51 10.37
N LEU A 177 28.26 -15.77 11.21
CA LEU A 177 27.16 -16.32 12.01
C LEU A 177 25.85 -15.74 11.50
N LEU A 178 24.96 -16.60 11.05
CA LEU A 178 23.57 -16.28 10.79
C LEU A 178 22.82 -16.34 12.12
N PHE A 179 21.86 -15.45 12.35
CA PHE A 179 21.05 -15.52 13.55
C PHE A 179 19.62 -15.05 13.30
N GLN A 180 18.70 -15.52 14.14
CA GLN A 180 17.31 -15.07 14.19
C GLN A 180 17.05 -14.38 15.52
N THR A 181 15.99 -13.56 15.55
CA THR A 181 15.61 -12.82 16.75
C THR A 181 14.11 -12.90 17.00
N ALA A 182 13.73 -12.87 18.29
CA ALA A 182 12.38 -12.50 18.71
C ALA A 182 12.35 -10.99 18.99
N GLY A 183 11.46 -10.28 18.31
CA GLY A 183 11.35 -8.83 18.39
C GLY A 183 10.21 -8.37 19.29
N PHE A 184 10.45 -7.25 20.02
CA PHE A 184 9.48 -6.59 20.89
C PHE A 184 9.53 -5.10 20.61
N PHE A 185 8.39 -4.50 20.27
CA PHE A 185 8.30 -3.12 19.85
C PHE A 185 7.56 -2.25 20.85
N TYR A 186 8.05 -1.05 21.07
CA TYR A 186 7.46 -0.04 21.95
C TYR A 186 7.31 1.29 21.21
N ASP A 187 6.09 1.85 21.24
CA ASP A 187 5.75 3.15 20.64
C ASP A 187 5.30 4.12 21.74
N THR A 188 6.04 5.22 21.92
CA THR A 188 5.74 6.23 22.95
C THR A 188 4.41 6.94 22.71
N ASP A 189 3.97 7.10 21.46
CA ASP A 189 2.71 7.77 21.15
C ASP A 189 1.52 6.88 21.51
N SER A 190 1.63 5.57 21.28
CA SER A 190 0.62 4.60 21.71
C SER A 190 0.53 4.48 23.23
N ALA A 191 1.68 4.59 23.93
CA ALA A 191 1.76 4.61 25.37
C ALA A 191 1.06 5.85 25.98
N ALA A 192 1.33 7.04 25.43
CA ALA A 192 0.71 8.28 25.89
C ALA A 192 -0.82 8.28 25.69
N ASN A 193 -1.30 7.77 24.55
CA ASN A 193 -2.73 7.65 24.29
C ASN A 193 -3.42 6.63 25.21
N ALA A 194 -2.73 5.55 25.58
CA ALA A 194 -3.24 4.57 26.52
C ALA A 194 -3.37 5.14 27.95
N ALA A 195 -2.37 5.90 28.41
CA ALA A 195 -2.39 6.58 29.72
C ALA A 195 -3.51 7.63 29.79
N ALA A 196 -3.68 8.44 28.73
CA ALA A 196 -4.75 9.44 28.68
C ALA A 196 -6.17 8.83 28.70
N ALA A 197 -6.34 7.63 28.12
CA ALA A 197 -7.63 6.91 28.15
C ALA A 197 -7.95 6.35 29.54
N THR A 198 -6.95 5.87 30.28
CA THR A 198 -7.12 5.39 31.67
C THR A 198 -7.46 6.52 32.65
N ASP A 199 -6.89 7.72 32.45
CA ASP A 199 -7.23 8.89 33.25
C ASP A 199 -8.64 9.43 33.02
N ALA A 200 -9.20 9.22 31.81
CA ALA A 200 -10.57 9.61 31.47
C ALA A 200 -11.62 8.63 32.05
N ASP A 201 -11.31 7.33 32.09
CA ASP A 201 -12.19 6.29 32.64
C ASP A 201 -12.13 6.22 34.18
N SER A 202 -11.02 6.67 34.82
CA SER A 202 -10.88 6.67 36.30
C SER A 202 -11.78 7.68 36.98
N ALA A 203 -12.36 8.63 36.26
CA ALA A 203 -13.37 9.54 36.80
C ALA A 203 -14.78 8.92 36.93
N ALA A 204 -15.00 7.68 36.46
CA ALA A 204 -16.31 7.04 36.37
C ALA A 204 -16.49 5.74 37.17
N SER A 205 -15.45 5.15 37.81
CA SER A 205 -15.62 3.93 38.62
C SER A 205 -14.63 3.82 39.80
N THR A 206 -15.18 3.60 41.01
CA THR A 206 -14.47 3.36 42.28
C THR A 206 -14.27 1.87 42.55
N ASP A 207 -13.75 1.09 41.60
CA ASP A 207 -13.30 -0.27 41.89
C ASP A 207 -11.89 -0.46 41.30
N ALA A 208 -10.91 -0.18 42.17
CA ALA A 208 -9.50 -0.39 41.92
C ALA A 208 -9.12 -1.81 42.32
N ASP A 209 -9.23 -2.77 41.43
CA ASP A 209 -8.37 -3.96 41.47
C ASP A 209 -8.23 -4.56 40.04
N SER A 210 -6.93 -4.70 39.65
CA SER A 210 -6.47 -5.44 38.45
C SER A 210 -6.70 -4.84 37.06
N ALA A 211 -6.34 -3.61 36.79
CA ALA A 211 -5.97 -3.21 35.43
C ALA A 211 -4.45 -3.02 35.34
N SER A 212 -3.73 -4.10 35.07
CA SER A 212 -2.31 -4.00 34.73
C SER A 212 -2.16 -3.13 33.48
N ALA A 213 -1.43 -2.04 33.58
CA ALA A 213 -1.04 -1.16 32.47
C ALA A 213 -0.08 -1.86 31.49
N SER A 214 -0.44 -3.03 30.97
CA SER A 214 0.38 -3.83 30.04
C SER A 214 0.03 -3.51 28.58
N GLY A 215 0.03 -2.23 28.20
CA GLY A 215 -0.54 -1.81 26.93
C GLY A 215 0.42 -1.29 25.85
N CYS A 216 1.72 -1.20 26.09
CA CYS A 216 2.64 -0.48 25.21
C CYS A 216 3.64 -1.36 24.46
N VAL A 217 3.95 -2.54 24.96
CA VAL A 217 4.88 -3.49 24.28
C VAL A 217 4.09 -4.39 23.34
N ILE A 218 4.55 -4.45 22.11
CA ILE A 218 3.97 -5.27 21.04
C ILE A 218 4.97 -6.37 20.70
N PRO A 219 4.68 -7.64 21.03
CA PRO A 219 5.47 -8.76 20.54
C PRO A 219 5.30 -8.88 19.03
N LEU A 220 6.40 -9.15 18.34
CA LEU A 220 6.40 -9.35 16.89
C LEU A 220 6.33 -10.83 16.58
N ILE A 221 5.74 -11.18 15.43
CA ILE A 221 5.63 -12.56 14.97
C ILE A 221 7.05 -13.14 14.87
N PRO A 222 7.34 -14.26 15.56
CA PRO A 222 8.71 -14.75 15.68
C PRO A 222 9.20 -15.54 14.47
N ASP A 223 8.29 -16.12 13.66
CA ASP A 223 8.63 -17.04 12.57
C ASP A 223 7.71 -16.91 11.34
N GLY A 224 7.94 -17.76 10.34
CA GLY A 224 7.14 -17.83 9.13
C GLY A 224 7.26 -16.59 8.22
N LEU A 225 6.34 -16.51 7.25
CA LEU A 225 6.33 -15.44 6.23
C LEU A 225 6.08 -14.05 6.80
N SER A 226 5.40 -13.96 7.92
CA SER A 226 5.00 -12.72 8.59
C SER A 226 5.95 -12.30 9.71
N ARG A 227 7.08 -13.01 9.89
CA ARG A 227 8.08 -12.70 10.92
C ARG A 227 8.51 -11.24 10.90
N GLY A 228 8.67 -10.65 12.09
CA GLY A 228 9.22 -9.30 12.29
C GLY A 228 8.17 -8.18 12.23
N ARG A 229 6.90 -8.45 11.91
CA ARG A 229 5.81 -7.52 12.08
C ARG A 229 4.93 -7.86 13.27
N ARG A 230 4.15 -6.89 13.73
CA ARG A 230 3.10 -7.15 14.73
C ARG A 230 2.03 -8.09 14.21
N GLU A 231 1.49 -8.90 15.09
CA GLU A 231 0.28 -9.66 14.81
C GLU A 231 -0.95 -8.74 14.87
N ILE A 232 -1.86 -8.91 13.94
CA ILE A 232 -3.18 -8.27 13.98
C ILE A 232 -4.19 -9.32 14.41
N GLN A 233 -4.38 -9.40 15.71
CA GLN A 233 -5.41 -10.28 16.28
C GLN A 233 -6.79 -9.84 15.80
N ASN A 234 -7.66 -10.80 15.46
CA ASN A 234 -9.02 -10.54 14.97
C ASN A 234 -9.03 -9.49 13.86
N PHE A 235 -8.42 -9.80 12.71
CA PHE A 235 -8.43 -8.91 11.56
C PHE A 235 -9.86 -8.65 11.06
N ASP A 236 -10.56 -7.75 11.75
CA ASP A 236 -11.95 -7.38 11.56
C ASP A 236 -12.13 -6.14 10.65
N ALA A 237 -13.38 -5.71 10.51
CA ALA A 237 -13.71 -4.52 9.73
C ALA A 237 -13.02 -3.25 10.27
N ALA A 238 -12.86 -3.10 11.59
CA ALA A 238 -12.22 -1.94 12.18
C ALA A 238 -10.72 -1.93 11.87
N ALA A 239 -10.05 -3.08 11.94
CA ALA A 239 -8.66 -3.25 11.53
C ALA A 239 -8.48 -2.91 10.05
N ALA A 240 -9.29 -3.47 9.15
CA ALA A 240 -9.24 -3.16 7.72
C ALA A 240 -9.44 -1.65 7.45
N ARG A 241 -10.43 -1.02 8.11
CA ARG A 241 -10.68 0.42 8.03
C ARG A 241 -9.43 1.23 8.45
N SER A 242 -8.74 0.82 9.50
CA SER A 242 -7.54 1.52 9.98
C SER A 242 -6.43 1.52 8.93
N PHE A 243 -6.18 0.39 8.25
CA PHE A 243 -5.19 0.29 7.17
C PHE A 243 -5.58 1.13 5.95
N VAL A 244 -6.86 1.11 5.54
CA VAL A 244 -7.36 1.97 4.46
C VAL A 244 -7.15 3.43 4.81
N THR A 245 -7.49 3.85 6.04
CA THR A 245 -7.34 5.24 6.49
C THR A 245 -5.87 5.68 6.52
N ALA A 246 -4.97 4.83 7.01
CA ALA A 246 -3.54 5.12 7.05
C ALA A 246 -2.96 5.26 5.62
N ALA A 247 -3.29 4.32 4.73
CA ALA A 247 -2.80 4.32 3.36
C ALA A 247 -3.38 5.49 2.54
N ALA A 248 -4.65 5.83 2.72
CA ALA A 248 -5.25 6.99 2.10
C ALA A 248 -4.63 8.29 2.59
N SER A 249 -4.36 8.42 3.90
CA SER A 249 -3.64 9.57 4.46
C SER A 249 -2.22 9.71 3.91
N PHE A 250 -1.56 8.58 3.60
CA PHE A 250 -0.29 8.61 2.86
C PHE A 250 -0.49 9.15 1.44
N LEU A 251 -1.48 8.66 0.68
CA LEU A 251 -1.75 9.12 -0.69
C LEU A 251 -2.15 10.59 -0.75
N GLU A 252 -2.97 11.07 0.18
CA GLU A 252 -3.34 12.49 0.28
C GLU A 252 -2.11 13.40 0.37
N LYS A 253 -1.07 12.98 1.14
CA LYS A 253 0.20 13.71 1.25
C LYS A 253 1.04 13.69 -0.04
N GLN A 254 0.74 12.78 -0.98
CA GLN A 254 1.44 12.73 -2.26
C GLN A 254 0.83 13.69 -3.29
N VAL A 255 -0.40 14.17 -3.10
CA VAL A 255 -1.03 15.15 -4.00
C VAL A 255 -0.35 16.51 -3.82
N GLN A 256 0.14 17.07 -4.91
CA GLN A 256 0.80 18.37 -4.96
C GLN A 256 -0.25 19.50 -5.15
N GLN A 257 0.19 20.74 -5.06
CA GLN A 257 -0.70 21.90 -5.18
C GLN A 257 -1.39 22.00 -6.55
N ASP A 258 -0.70 21.57 -7.61
CA ASP A 258 -1.22 21.53 -8.99
C ASP A 258 -2.14 20.34 -9.27
N GLY A 259 -2.32 19.43 -8.32
CA GLY A 259 -3.11 18.20 -8.46
C GLY A 259 -2.31 16.98 -8.94
N SER A 260 -1.05 17.14 -9.33
CA SER A 260 -0.18 16.00 -9.62
C SER A 260 0.15 15.19 -8.38
N PHE A 261 0.58 13.95 -8.57
CA PHE A 261 1.09 13.13 -7.47
C PHE A 261 2.62 13.13 -7.44
N ARG A 262 3.20 13.12 -6.25
CA ARG A 262 4.54 12.59 -6.11
C ARG A 262 4.48 11.08 -6.32
N TYR A 263 5.06 10.61 -7.43
CA TYR A 263 4.80 9.28 -8.00
C TYR A 263 5.18 8.13 -7.09
N GLY A 264 6.26 8.28 -6.30
CA GLY A 264 6.69 7.26 -5.35
C GLY A 264 8.10 7.48 -4.82
N TYR A 265 8.54 6.53 -3.99
CA TYR A 265 9.82 6.58 -3.29
C TYR A 265 10.58 5.25 -3.37
N TYR A 266 11.91 5.37 -3.25
CA TYR A 266 12.81 4.31 -2.79
C TYR A 266 13.18 4.57 -1.33
N PRO A 267 12.48 3.93 -0.35
CA PRO A 267 12.60 4.24 1.08
C PRO A 267 14.00 4.02 1.66
N ARG A 268 14.73 3.02 1.14
CA ARG A 268 16.12 2.73 1.54
C ARG A 268 17.03 3.95 1.42
N PHE A 269 16.75 4.86 0.48
CA PHE A 269 17.60 5.98 0.11
C PHE A 269 16.96 7.35 0.31
N ASP A 270 15.68 7.41 0.67
CA ASP A 270 14.85 8.61 0.67
C ASP A 270 14.90 9.32 -0.68
N ARG A 271 14.74 8.58 -1.76
CA ARG A 271 14.80 9.10 -3.10
C ARG A 271 13.46 8.95 -3.80
N VAL A 272 12.97 10.06 -4.36
CA VAL A 272 11.77 10.07 -5.21
C VAL A 272 12.06 9.26 -6.48
N ILE A 273 11.08 8.47 -6.92
CA ILE A 273 11.14 7.73 -8.16
C ILE A 273 11.06 8.73 -9.32
N PRO A 274 12.06 8.79 -10.23
CA PRO A 274 12.00 9.66 -11.39
C PRO A 274 10.95 9.14 -12.37
N GLY A 275 10.19 10.04 -12.93
CA GLY A 275 9.15 9.71 -13.91
C GLY A 275 7.75 9.87 -13.39
N TYR A 276 6.79 9.67 -14.29
CA TYR A 276 5.36 9.82 -14.05
C TYR A 276 4.58 8.81 -14.88
N ASN A 277 3.36 8.48 -14.43
CA ASN A 277 2.46 7.61 -15.17
C ASN A 277 1.03 8.10 -14.96
N CYS A 278 0.42 8.64 -16.02
CA CYS A 278 -0.92 9.24 -15.99
C CYS A 278 -2.02 8.21 -15.70
N MET A 279 -1.88 6.99 -16.21
CA MET A 279 -2.80 5.89 -15.92
C MET A 279 -2.84 5.57 -14.41
N ARG A 280 -1.67 5.44 -13.77
CA ARG A 280 -1.60 5.18 -12.32
C ARG A 280 -2.08 6.35 -11.49
N HIS A 281 -1.87 7.58 -11.96
CA HIS A 281 -2.48 8.77 -11.36
C HIS A 281 -4.01 8.65 -11.36
N ALA A 282 -4.63 8.33 -12.50
CA ALA A 282 -6.08 8.19 -12.63
C ALA A 282 -6.64 7.07 -11.72
N SER A 283 -6.00 5.91 -11.68
CA SER A 283 -6.41 4.81 -10.79
C SER A 283 -6.27 5.17 -9.30
N THR A 284 -5.27 5.98 -8.94
CA THR A 284 -5.11 6.47 -7.56
C THR A 284 -6.23 7.43 -7.16
N ILE A 285 -6.71 8.28 -8.08
CA ILE A 285 -7.90 9.12 -7.84
C ILE A 285 -9.11 8.25 -7.53
N TRP A 286 -9.35 7.22 -8.35
CA TRP A 286 -10.47 6.29 -8.14
C TRP A 286 -10.42 5.65 -6.75
N SER A 287 -9.26 5.20 -6.31
CA SER A 287 -9.06 4.62 -4.98
C SER A 287 -9.33 5.62 -3.84
N LEU A 288 -8.88 6.88 -3.98
CA LEU A 288 -9.20 7.94 -3.01
C LEU A 288 -10.71 8.19 -2.91
N LEU A 289 -11.42 8.13 -4.05
CA LEU A 289 -12.87 8.29 -4.08
C LEU A 289 -13.58 7.09 -3.40
N CYS A 290 -13.09 5.87 -3.60
CA CYS A 290 -13.60 4.71 -2.86
C CYS A 290 -13.41 4.86 -1.34
N GLN A 291 -12.26 5.38 -0.90
CA GLN A 291 -12.01 5.66 0.51
C GLN A 291 -12.92 6.79 1.05
N TYR A 292 -13.27 7.78 0.24
CA TYR A 292 -14.23 8.81 0.62
C TYR A 292 -15.58 8.23 1.02
N ARG A 293 -16.07 7.16 0.35
CA ARG A 293 -17.32 6.47 0.73
C ARG A 293 -17.30 5.98 2.18
N MET A 294 -16.12 5.63 2.70
CA MET A 294 -15.93 5.15 4.07
C MET A 294 -15.81 6.31 5.07
N THR A 295 -15.05 7.36 4.74
CA THR A 295 -14.65 8.39 5.71
C THR A 295 -15.48 9.66 5.65
N LYS A 296 -16.13 9.94 4.50
CA LYS A 296 -16.87 11.19 4.22
C LYS A 296 -16.02 12.46 4.41
N LYS A 297 -14.71 12.36 4.27
CA LYS A 297 -13.76 13.46 4.44
C LYS A 297 -13.76 14.36 3.20
N VAL A 298 -14.45 15.51 3.27
CA VAL A 298 -14.66 16.43 2.14
C VAL A 298 -13.36 16.87 1.45
N SER A 299 -12.27 17.01 2.18
CA SER A 299 -10.95 17.33 1.59
C SER A 299 -10.51 16.33 0.52
N VAL A 300 -10.93 15.05 0.60
CA VAL A 300 -10.61 14.02 -0.39
C VAL A 300 -11.29 14.30 -1.73
N LEU A 301 -12.56 14.77 -1.73
CA LEU A 301 -13.24 15.15 -2.96
C LEU A 301 -12.54 16.33 -3.65
N SER A 302 -12.12 17.33 -2.88
CA SER A 302 -11.39 18.49 -3.41
C SER A 302 -10.03 18.09 -3.98
N LEU A 303 -9.32 17.14 -3.32
CA LEU A 303 -8.08 16.59 -3.84
C LEU A 303 -8.31 15.82 -5.15
N ALA A 304 -9.32 14.95 -5.19
CA ALA A 304 -9.66 14.16 -6.37
C ALA A 304 -10.04 15.08 -7.56
N ALA A 305 -10.85 16.13 -7.32
CA ALA A 305 -11.21 17.10 -8.35
C ALA A 305 -9.97 17.77 -8.95
N ARG A 306 -9.05 18.29 -8.11
CA ARG A 306 -7.80 18.89 -8.61
C ARG A 306 -6.93 17.90 -9.39
N SER A 307 -6.88 16.65 -8.93
CA SER A 307 -6.10 15.62 -9.61
C SER A 307 -6.72 15.21 -10.95
N ILE A 308 -8.04 15.16 -11.06
CA ILE A 308 -8.73 15.00 -12.36
C ILE A 308 -8.37 16.17 -13.28
N GLU A 309 -8.53 17.43 -12.83
CA GLU A 309 -8.23 18.61 -13.64
C GLU A 309 -6.77 18.66 -14.11
N TYR A 310 -5.82 18.20 -13.28
CA TYR A 310 -4.43 18.05 -13.70
C TYR A 310 -4.30 17.13 -14.92
N LEU A 311 -4.93 15.94 -14.89
CA LEU A 311 -4.90 15.02 -16.02
C LEU A 311 -5.59 15.59 -17.27
N LEU A 312 -6.75 16.26 -17.08
CA LEU A 312 -7.49 16.87 -18.18
C LEU A 312 -6.71 18.00 -18.87
N SER A 313 -5.89 18.74 -18.10
CA SER A 313 -5.11 19.87 -18.65
C SER A 313 -3.75 19.47 -19.21
N HIS A 314 -3.13 18.37 -18.73
CA HIS A 314 -1.75 18.00 -19.06
C HIS A 314 -1.59 16.72 -19.89
N ALA A 315 -2.60 15.86 -19.92
CA ALA A 315 -2.48 14.54 -20.54
C ALA A 315 -3.66 14.16 -21.45
N LEU A 316 -4.78 14.86 -21.38
CA LEU A 316 -5.91 14.61 -22.26
C LEU A 316 -5.59 15.13 -23.67
N VAL A 317 -5.72 14.26 -24.67
CA VAL A 317 -5.49 14.61 -26.08
C VAL A 317 -6.72 14.21 -26.90
N TYR A 318 -7.12 15.08 -27.84
CA TYR A 318 -8.25 14.85 -28.73
C TYR A 318 -7.76 14.52 -30.14
N ARG A 319 -8.29 13.44 -30.74
CA ARG A 319 -8.14 13.14 -32.14
C ARG A 319 -9.13 13.96 -32.99
N ASP A 320 -10.34 14.09 -32.48
CA ASP A 320 -11.44 14.85 -33.04
C ASP A 320 -12.34 15.33 -31.87
N PRO A 321 -13.37 16.19 -32.08
CA PRO A 321 -14.18 16.73 -30.99
C PRO A 321 -14.88 15.73 -30.08
N ASP A 322 -15.09 14.50 -30.56
CA ASP A 322 -15.83 13.44 -29.87
C ASP A 322 -14.96 12.27 -29.47
N THR A 323 -13.65 12.26 -29.79
CA THR A 323 -12.72 11.17 -29.51
C THR A 323 -11.49 11.67 -28.79
N ALA A 324 -11.31 11.23 -27.55
CA ALA A 324 -10.19 11.64 -26.69
C ALA A 324 -9.45 10.44 -26.09
N TYR A 325 -8.23 10.69 -25.64
CA TYR A 325 -7.37 9.70 -25.01
C TYR A 325 -6.61 10.34 -23.83
N LEU A 326 -6.26 9.51 -22.83
CA LEU A 326 -5.25 9.87 -21.84
C LEU A 326 -3.87 9.46 -22.37
N SER A 327 -3.01 10.45 -22.60
CA SER A 327 -1.64 10.24 -23.05
C SER A 327 -0.68 10.01 -21.88
N GLU A 328 0.50 9.48 -22.21
CA GLU A 328 1.67 9.41 -21.33
C GLU A 328 2.77 10.33 -21.89
N PRO A 329 2.75 11.63 -21.56
CA PRO A 329 3.63 12.62 -22.21
C PRO A 329 5.11 12.30 -22.12
N LEU A 330 5.57 11.68 -20.99
CA LEU A 330 6.96 11.30 -20.81
C LEU A 330 7.42 10.12 -21.70
N LYS A 331 6.48 9.42 -22.32
CA LYS A 331 6.74 8.23 -23.16
C LYS A 331 6.29 8.40 -24.60
N ASP A 332 5.71 9.54 -24.94
CA ASP A 332 5.13 9.85 -26.25
C ASP A 332 4.22 8.73 -26.76
N GLU A 333 3.29 8.27 -25.90
CA GLU A 333 2.36 7.18 -26.23
C GLU A 333 1.00 7.36 -25.57
N ILE A 334 0.00 6.66 -26.11
CA ILE A 334 -1.36 6.56 -25.57
C ILE A 334 -1.60 5.09 -25.24
N LYS A 335 -2.08 4.82 -24.03
CA LYS A 335 -2.41 3.47 -23.55
C LYS A 335 -3.89 3.30 -23.41
N LEU A 336 -4.42 2.15 -23.87
CA LEU A 336 -5.83 1.78 -23.72
C LEU A 336 -6.32 1.94 -22.28
N GLY A 337 -5.61 1.33 -21.32
CA GLY A 337 -5.99 1.36 -19.92
C GLY A 337 -6.02 2.77 -19.32
N GLY A 338 -5.24 3.72 -19.88
CA GLY A 338 -5.26 5.11 -19.42
C GLY A 338 -6.62 5.77 -19.55
N GLY A 339 -7.26 5.64 -20.72
CA GLY A 339 -8.64 6.09 -20.94
C GLY A 339 -9.62 5.38 -20.01
N GLY A 340 -9.47 4.06 -19.85
CA GLY A 340 -10.28 3.24 -18.97
C GLY A 340 -10.30 3.76 -17.54
N VAL A 341 -9.13 3.83 -16.88
CA VAL A 341 -9.07 4.24 -15.46
C VAL A 341 -9.43 5.71 -15.23
N LEU A 342 -9.26 6.61 -16.23
CA LEU A 342 -9.72 7.99 -16.11
C LEU A 342 -11.26 8.05 -16.15
N ILE A 343 -11.91 7.25 -16.99
CA ILE A 343 -13.38 7.11 -16.97
C ILE A 343 -13.85 6.60 -15.60
N LEU A 344 -13.16 5.59 -15.01
CA LEU A 344 -13.50 5.09 -13.69
C LEU A 344 -13.43 6.20 -12.62
N ALA A 345 -12.36 6.99 -12.62
CA ALA A 345 -12.20 8.12 -11.71
C ALA A 345 -13.30 9.19 -11.89
N ILE A 346 -13.61 9.57 -13.14
CA ILE A 346 -14.64 10.57 -13.46
C ILE A 346 -16.03 10.07 -13.05
N THR A 347 -16.39 8.84 -13.42
CA THR A 347 -17.71 8.28 -13.11
C THR A 347 -17.91 8.11 -11.61
N GLU A 348 -16.91 7.65 -10.87
CA GLU A 348 -16.97 7.55 -9.42
C GLU A 348 -17.13 8.92 -8.75
N TYR A 349 -16.39 9.93 -9.24
CA TYR A 349 -16.51 11.29 -8.76
C TYR A 349 -17.92 11.85 -8.97
N LEU A 350 -18.51 11.63 -10.16
CA LEU A 350 -19.87 12.07 -10.49
C LEU A 350 -20.94 11.33 -9.67
N ASP A 351 -20.77 10.04 -9.42
CA ASP A 351 -21.67 9.26 -8.56
C ASP A 351 -21.69 9.83 -7.15
N LEU A 352 -20.52 10.07 -6.55
CA LEU A 352 -20.40 10.66 -5.21
C LEU A 352 -20.98 12.06 -5.11
N CYS A 353 -20.82 12.88 -6.15
CA CYS A 353 -21.41 14.22 -6.22
C CYS A 353 -22.94 14.20 -6.33
N SER A 354 -23.52 13.09 -6.79
CA SER A 354 -24.98 12.93 -6.91
C SER A 354 -25.61 12.36 -5.62
N GLU A 355 -24.85 11.62 -4.82
CA GLU A 355 -25.32 10.98 -3.59
C GLU A 355 -25.39 11.94 -2.39
N GLU A 356 -24.65 13.09 -2.42
CA GLU A 356 -24.56 14.01 -1.29
C GLU A 356 -24.81 15.48 -1.70
N PRO A 357 -25.68 16.23 -0.99
CA PRO A 357 -25.68 17.68 -1.08
C PRO A 357 -24.36 18.22 -0.49
N ARG A 358 -23.58 18.95 -1.29
CA ARG A 358 -22.26 19.42 -0.89
C ARG A 358 -22.28 20.56 0.12
N PRO A 359 -21.35 20.54 1.11
CA PRO A 359 -20.86 21.77 1.71
C PRO A 359 -19.98 22.55 0.69
N GLU A 360 -19.96 23.86 0.81
CA GLU A 360 -19.31 24.85 -0.04
C GLU A 360 -17.91 24.47 -0.55
N ILE A 361 -17.70 24.61 -1.88
CA ILE A 361 -16.37 24.45 -2.49
C ILE A 361 -15.71 25.82 -2.52
N LEU A 362 -14.57 25.95 -1.84
CA LEU A 362 -13.69 27.11 -1.92
C LEU A 362 -13.15 27.28 -3.36
N ARG A 363 -13.40 28.38 -3.99
CA ARG A 363 -12.80 28.76 -5.29
C ARG A 363 -11.30 28.98 -5.10
N SER A 364 -10.47 28.15 -5.73
CA SER A 364 -9.09 28.50 -6.05
C SER A 364 -9.09 29.19 -7.41
N GLY A 365 -8.42 30.34 -7.49
CA GLY A 365 -8.41 31.22 -8.68
C GLY A 365 -8.10 30.47 -9.97
N GLU A 366 -8.78 30.86 -11.04
CA GLU A 366 -8.68 30.27 -12.36
C GLU A 366 -7.28 30.37 -12.96
N PRO A 367 -6.72 29.26 -13.49
CA PRO A 367 -5.69 29.36 -14.53
C PRO A 367 -6.38 29.42 -15.90
N ARG A 368 -6.10 30.43 -16.66
CA ARG A 368 -6.57 30.57 -18.06
C ARG A 368 -5.96 29.45 -18.92
N PRO A 369 -6.71 28.77 -19.80
CA PRO A 369 -6.17 27.75 -20.68
C PRO A 369 -5.32 28.38 -21.78
N GLY A 370 -4.02 28.10 -21.77
CA GLY A 370 -3.13 28.33 -22.90
C GLY A 370 -3.33 27.23 -23.94
N ILE A 371 -3.80 27.60 -25.11
CA ILE A 371 -3.89 26.71 -26.28
C ILE A 371 -2.47 26.48 -26.80
N LEU A 372 -1.92 25.29 -26.61
CA LEU A 372 -0.66 24.89 -27.25
C LEU A 372 -0.92 24.60 -28.74
N ARG A 373 -0.45 25.49 -29.61
CA ARG A 373 -0.27 25.21 -31.03
C ARG A 373 1.01 24.42 -31.23
N SER A 374 0.92 23.37 -32.05
CA SER A 374 2.05 22.57 -32.49
C SER A 374 3.13 23.44 -33.15
N GLY A 375 4.31 23.55 -32.59
CA GLY A 375 5.45 24.12 -33.28
C GLY A 375 6.37 25.06 -32.50
N GLU A 376 6.32 25.16 -31.18
CA GLU A 376 7.24 26.00 -30.44
C GLU A 376 8.09 25.24 -29.41
N SER A 377 9.37 25.61 -29.42
CA SER A 377 10.46 24.99 -28.67
C SER A 377 10.31 25.14 -27.16
N ARG A 378 10.83 24.18 -26.41
CA ARG A 378 10.91 24.07 -24.95
C ARG A 378 11.27 25.37 -24.26
N PRO A 379 10.59 25.76 -23.17
CA PRO A 379 11.16 26.66 -22.17
C PRO A 379 11.86 25.87 -21.06
N GLU A 380 13.07 26.25 -20.76
CA GLU A 380 13.79 25.93 -19.53
C GLU A 380 13.00 26.45 -18.32
N ILE A 381 12.64 25.58 -17.38
CA ILE A 381 12.12 25.99 -16.08
C ILE A 381 13.16 25.61 -15.01
N LEU A 382 13.93 26.62 -14.62
CA LEU A 382 14.60 26.64 -13.33
C LEU A 382 14.73 28.08 -12.82
N ARG A 383 14.24 28.28 -11.59
CA ARG A 383 14.49 29.35 -10.61
C ARG A 383 13.73 30.68 -10.75
N SER A 384 12.76 30.83 -9.81
CA SER A 384 12.81 31.99 -8.88
C SER A 384 11.78 31.80 -7.76
N ARG A 385 12.24 32.00 -6.53
CA ARG A 385 11.45 32.05 -5.29
C ARG A 385 10.99 33.48 -5.08
N GLU A 386 9.70 33.68 -4.79
CA GLU A 386 9.25 34.77 -3.91
C GLU A 386 7.96 34.33 -3.18
N PRO A 387 7.76 34.74 -1.91
CA PRO A 387 6.63 34.28 -1.09
C PRO A 387 5.41 35.20 -1.26
N LEU A 388 4.26 34.62 -1.61
CA LEU A 388 2.99 35.33 -1.64
C LEU A 388 2.31 35.24 -0.25
N THR A 389 2.23 36.38 0.39
CA THR A 389 1.44 36.64 1.60
C THR A 389 0.02 37.05 1.24
N LYS A 390 -0.94 36.58 2.07
CA LYS A 390 -2.36 36.91 2.22
C LYS A 390 -3.34 36.06 1.41
N ALA A 391 -4.13 35.29 2.17
CA ALA A 391 -5.34 34.61 1.71
C ALA A 391 -6.46 35.65 1.50
N PRO A 392 -7.26 35.59 0.41
CA PRO A 392 -8.47 36.37 0.27
C PRO A 392 -9.63 35.74 1.05
N ASN A 393 -10.54 36.58 1.54
CA ASN A 393 -11.76 36.25 2.27
C ASN A 393 -12.64 35.30 1.43
N ALA A 394 -13.18 34.25 2.06
CA ALA A 394 -14.16 33.36 1.47
C ALA A 394 -15.54 34.05 1.45
N GLU A 395 -16.11 34.27 0.27
CA GLU A 395 -17.51 34.66 0.11
C GLU A 395 -18.42 33.42 0.21
N ILE A 396 -19.49 33.55 1.00
CA ILE A 396 -20.51 32.51 1.22
C ILE A 396 -21.49 32.54 0.05
N LEU A 397 -21.50 31.50 -0.79
CA LEU A 397 -22.47 31.34 -1.87
C LEU A 397 -23.78 30.72 -1.38
N HIS A 398 -24.92 31.25 -1.80
CA HIS A 398 -26.23 30.68 -1.47
C HIS A 398 -26.52 29.41 -2.28
N ALA A 399 -27.22 28.44 -1.68
CA ALA A 399 -27.53 27.12 -2.28
C ALA A 399 -28.17 27.16 -3.68
N LYS A 400 -28.79 28.29 -4.06
CA LYS A 400 -29.40 28.48 -5.38
C LYS A 400 -28.39 28.70 -6.52
N ASP A 401 -27.18 29.16 -6.21
CA ASP A 401 -26.11 29.42 -7.20
C ASP A 401 -25.23 28.19 -7.44
N VAL A 402 -25.27 27.18 -6.53
CA VAL A 402 -24.47 25.99 -6.58
C VAL A 402 -24.98 24.93 -7.57
N LEU A 403 -26.29 24.81 -7.73
CA LEU A 403 -26.94 23.83 -8.62
C LEU A 403 -26.56 23.96 -10.11
N PRO A 404 -26.53 25.19 -10.71
CA PRO A 404 -26.10 25.33 -12.11
C PRO A 404 -24.63 24.99 -12.36
N GLU A 405 -23.73 25.30 -11.42
CA GLU A 405 -22.30 24.98 -11.55
C GLU A 405 -22.03 23.45 -11.44
N GLN A 406 -22.74 22.76 -10.56
CA GLN A 406 -22.63 21.30 -10.44
C GLN A 406 -23.14 20.59 -11.70
N GLU A 407 -24.24 21.07 -12.26
CA GLU A 407 -24.80 20.51 -13.49
C GLU A 407 -23.91 20.79 -14.70
N ALA A 408 -23.28 21.95 -14.77
CA ALA A 408 -22.30 22.30 -15.80
C ALA A 408 -21.04 21.38 -15.68
N LEU A 409 -20.55 21.16 -14.46
CA LEU A 409 -19.44 20.25 -14.20
C LEU A 409 -19.80 18.82 -14.59
N ARG A 410 -20.99 18.34 -14.20
CA ARG A 410 -21.48 17.02 -14.57
C ARG A 410 -21.55 16.86 -16.09
N ARG A 411 -22.13 17.81 -16.80
CA ARG A 411 -22.20 17.82 -18.28
C ARG A 411 -20.81 17.79 -18.91
N ARG A 412 -19.89 18.64 -18.42
CA ARG A 412 -18.50 18.67 -18.89
C ARG A 412 -17.79 17.33 -18.71
N TYR A 413 -17.84 16.77 -17.52
CA TYR A 413 -17.16 15.50 -17.19
C TYR A 413 -17.80 14.31 -17.93
N THR A 414 -19.12 14.28 -18.06
CA THR A 414 -19.82 13.26 -18.85
C THR A 414 -19.38 13.33 -20.32
N LYS A 415 -19.30 14.52 -20.92
CA LYS A 415 -18.81 14.70 -22.29
C LYS A 415 -17.37 14.18 -22.46
N ILE A 416 -16.48 14.49 -21.53
CA ILE A 416 -15.10 14.02 -21.55
C ILE A 416 -15.04 12.49 -21.40
N ALA A 417 -15.80 11.91 -20.48
CA ALA A 417 -15.87 10.47 -20.28
C ALA A 417 -16.38 9.75 -21.55
N CYS A 418 -17.40 10.28 -22.23
CA CYS A 418 -17.88 9.75 -23.50
C CYS A 418 -16.82 9.86 -24.62
N ALA A 419 -16.08 10.97 -24.69
CA ALA A 419 -14.99 11.12 -25.66
C ALA A 419 -13.85 10.13 -25.42
N LEU A 420 -13.49 9.88 -24.15
CA LEU A 420 -12.54 8.82 -23.77
C LEU A 420 -13.09 7.42 -24.11
N GLY A 421 -14.39 7.18 -23.92
CA GLY A 421 -15.06 5.95 -24.34
C GLY A 421 -14.97 5.73 -25.84
N ASN A 422 -15.19 6.75 -26.66
CA ASN A 422 -14.98 6.65 -28.12
C ASN A 422 -13.50 6.36 -28.47
N GLY A 423 -12.55 6.90 -27.67
CA GLY A 423 -11.14 6.54 -27.76
C GLY A 423 -10.89 5.05 -27.51
N ILE A 424 -11.53 4.45 -26.49
CA ILE A 424 -11.49 3.00 -26.22
C ILE A 424 -12.09 2.22 -27.40
N LEU A 425 -13.28 2.63 -27.92
CA LEU A 425 -13.92 1.95 -29.04
C LEU A 425 -13.07 1.99 -30.31
N SER A 426 -12.27 3.02 -30.54
CA SER A 426 -11.36 3.10 -31.68
C SER A 426 -10.22 2.07 -31.63
N LEU A 427 -9.97 1.48 -30.46
CA LEU A 427 -8.97 0.44 -30.22
C LEU A 427 -9.58 -0.97 -30.16
N LEU A 428 -10.91 -1.08 -30.19
CA LEU A 428 -11.65 -2.34 -30.17
C LEU A 428 -11.89 -2.85 -31.60
N ASN A 429 -11.56 -4.09 -31.85
CA ASN A 429 -12.03 -4.80 -33.03
C ASN A 429 -13.50 -5.21 -32.81
N SER A 430 -14.43 -4.58 -33.54
CA SER A 430 -15.87 -4.80 -33.40
C SER A 430 -16.34 -6.20 -33.76
N GLU A 431 -15.56 -6.95 -34.54
CA GLU A 431 -15.88 -8.33 -34.94
C GLU A 431 -15.43 -9.33 -33.87
N THR A 432 -14.21 -9.19 -33.36
CA THR A 432 -13.60 -10.16 -32.44
C THR A 432 -13.71 -9.79 -30.95
N GLY A 433 -13.98 -8.53 -30.62
CA GLY A 433 -13.95 -8.02 -29.23
C GLY A 433 -12.55 -7.80 -28.68
N GLU A 434 -11.49 -8.02 -29.46
CA GLU A 434 -10.10 -7.85 -29.05
C GLU A 434 -9.70 -6.36 -29.06
N PHE A 435 -8.96 -5.92 -28.04
CA PHE A 435 -8.42 -4.58 -27.97
C PHE A 435 -6.99 -4.49 -28.52
N SER A 436 -6.66 -3.34 -29.12
CA SER A 436 -5.28 -2.91 -29.33
C SER A 436 -4.84 -2.00 -28.19
N HIS A 437 -3.58 -2.14 -27.73
CA HIS A 437 -3.18 -1.62 -26.43
C HIS A 437 -2.51 -0.25 -26.44
N VAL A 438 -1.73 0.07 -27.48
CA VAL A 438 -0.92 1.30 -27.46
C VAL A 438 -0.92 1.98 -28.81
N LEU A 439 -1.14 3.30 -28.79
CA LEU A 439 -0.98 4.18 -29.94
C LEU A 439 0.24 5.10 -29.76
N ASN A 440 0.82 5.54 -30.86
CA ASN A 440 1.70 6.68 -30.93
C ASN A 440 0.89 7.99 -30.71
N MET A 441 1.55 9.11 -30.45
CA MET A 441 0.88 10.42 -30.29
C MET A 441 0.18 10.93 -31.56
N ASN A 442 0.52 10.41 -32.74
CA ASN A 442 -0.20 10.66 -33.99
C ASN A 442 -1.39 9.71 -34.23
N PHE A 443 -1.80 8.98 -33.19
CA PHE A 443 -2.91 8.01 -33.18
C PHE A 443 -2.72 6.76 -34.07
N SER A 444 -1.54 6.54 -34.63
CA SER A 444 -1.22 5.28 -35.29
C SER A 444 -0.96 4.17 -34.28
N LEU A 445 -1.29 2.92 -34.66
CA LEU A 445 -1.04 1.76 -33.79
C LEU A 445 0.46 1.59 -33.53
N LYS A 446 0.83 1.51 -32.22
CA LYS A 446 2.20 1.26 -31.76
C LYS A 446 2.38 -0.20 -31.33
N GLU A 447 1.47 -0.72 -30.51
CA GLU A 447 1.51 -2.11 -30.01
C GLU A 447 0.11 -2.69 -29.95
N ARG A 448 -0.06 -3.89 -30.53
CA ARG A 448 -1.33 -4.63 -30.42
C ARG A 448 -1.58 -5.12 -29.00
N TYR A 449 -0.56 -5.64 -28.34
CA TYR A 449 -0.66 -6.17 -26.98
C TYR A 449 0.54 -5.72 -26.13
N ARG A 450 0.27 -5.31 -24.89
CA ARG A 450 1.31 -4.99 -23.89
C ARG A 450 1.07 -5.68 -22.57
N THR A 451 -0.16 -5.62 -22.04
CA THR A 451 -0.53 -6.25 -20.77
C THR A 451 -2.03 -6.44 -20.69
N VAL A 452 -2.44 -7.57 -20.17
CA VAL A 452 -3.86 -7.96 -20.04
C VAL A 452 -4.70 -6.97 -19.23
N TYR A 453 -4.12 -6.25 -18.28
CA TYR A 453 -4.87 -5.32 -17.44
C TYR A 453 -5.61 -4.24 -18.22
N TYR A 454 -5.07 -3.81 -19.37
CA TYR A 454 -5.70 -2.80 -20.20
C TYR A 454 -7.07 -3.23 -20.75
N ASP A 455 -7.24 -4.52 -21.03
CA ASP A 455 -8.49 -5.09 -21.53
C ASP A 455 -9.59 -5.00 -20.47
N GLY A 456 -9.28 -5.44 -19.24
CA GLY A 456 -10.21 -5.38 -18.11
C GLY A 456 -10.56 -3.93 -17.74
N GLU A 457 -9.57 -3.01 -17.71
CA GLU A 457 -9.77 -1.59 -17.45
C GLU A 457 -10.71 -0.95 -18.48
N ALA A 458 -10.53 -1.27 -19.76
CA ALA A 458 -11.36 -0.77 -20.85
C ALA A 458 -12.79 -1.31 -20.79
N ALA A 459 -12.97 -2.63 -20.62
CA ALA A 459 -14.28 -3.26 -20.55
C ALA A 459 -15.08 -2.74 -19.33
N TYR A 460 -14.44 -2.62 -18.16
CA TYR A 460 -15.08 -2.05 -16.97
C TYR A 460 -15.48 -0.60 -17.17
N ALA A 461 -14.63 0.21 -17.81
CA ALA A 461 -14.94 1.60 -18.13
C ALA A 461 -16.16 1.74 -19.04
N LEU A 462 -16.32 0.87 -20.06
CA LEU A 462 -17.52 0.85 -20.92
C LEU A 462 -18.78 0.54 -20.11
N CYS A 463 -18.73 -0.42 -19.19
CA CYS A 463 -19.84 -0.74 -18.29
C CYS A 463 -20.20 0.50 -17.40
N ARG A 464 -19.19 1.23 -16.89
CA ARG A 464 -19.40 2.43 -16.09
C ARG A 464 -19.98 3.60 -16.91
N LEU A 465 -19.63 3.73 -18.19
CA LEU A 465 -20.26 4.68 -19.13
C LEU A 465 -21.73 4.35 -19.36
N TYR A 466 -22.06 3.06 -19.58
CA TYR A 466 -23.46 2.65 -19.64
C TYR A 466 -24.24 3.02 -18.38
N ARG A 467 -23.67 2.75 -17.20
CA ARG A 467 -24.27 3.12 -15.93
C ARG A 467 -24.53 4.64 -15.83
N LEU A 468 -23.58 5.46 -16.28
CA LEU A 468 -23.66 6.92 -16.22
C LEU A 468 -24.66 7.50 -17.22
N THR A 469 -24.64 7.03 -18.49
CA THR A 469 -25.33 7.67 -19.60
C THR A 469 -26.59 6.95 -20.06
N LYS A 470 -26.68 5.63 -19.80
CA LYS A 470 -27.71 4.71 -20.32
C LYS A 470 -27.71 4.59 -21.85
N GLU A 471 -26.62 4.97 -22.51
CA GLU A 471 -26.44 4.76 -23.94
C GLU A 471 -26.06 3.30 -24.23
N GLU A 472 -26.93 2.57 -24.94
CA GLU A 472 -26.81 1.12 -25.24
C GLU A 472 -25.50 0.75 -25.94
N LYS A 473 -24.90 1.68 -26.70
CA LYS A 473 -23.64 1.41 -27.39
C LYS A 473 -22.52 0.96 -26.44
N TRP A 474 -22.47 1.55 -25.22
CA TRP A 474 -21.42 1.21 -24.26
C TRP A 474 -21.55 -0.21 -23.74
N LEU A 475 -22.80 -0.63 -23.44
CA LEU A 475 -23.06 -2.00 -23.01
C LEU A 475 -22.80 -3.00 -24.13
N PHE A 476 -23.23 -2.68 -25.36
CA PHE A 476 -22.99 -3.53 -26.56
C PHE A 476 -21.51 -3.81 -26.79
N TYR A 477 -20.65 -2.80 -26.74
CA TYR A 477 -19.22 -3.00 -26.94
C TYR A 477 -18.51 -3.61 -25.72
N ALA A 478 -19.00 -3.38 -24.50
CA ALA A 478 -18.56 -4.10 -23.32
C ALA A 478 -18.85 -5.59 -23.42
N GLU A 479 -20.03 -5.96 -23.93
CA GLU A 479 -20.42 -7.35 -24.18
C GLU A 479 -19.48 -8.01 -25.20
N LYS A 480 -19.16 -7.32 -26.30
CA LYS A 480 -18.18 -7.82 -27.29
C LYS A 480 -16.81 -8.13 -26.67
N ALA A 481 -16.32 -7.23 -25.82
CA ALA A 481 -15.05 -7.44 -25.13
C ALA A 481 -15.12 -8.63 -24.15
N VAL A 482 -16.23 -8.76 -23.41
CA VAL A 482 -16.43 -9.87 -22.48
C VAL A 482 -16.58 -11.21 -23.20
N ASP A 483 -17.29 -11.28 -24.32
CA ASP A 483 -17.35 -12.49 -25.16
C ASP A 483 -15.95 -12.93 -25.62
N HIS A 484 -15.07 -11.96 -25.95
CA HIS A 484 -13.67 -12.25 -26.24
C HIS A 484 -12.94 -12.82 -25.00
N PHE A 485 -13.16 -12.27 -23.79
CA PHE A 485 -12.54 -12.80 -22.58
C PHE A 485 -12.92 -14.25 -22.30
N LEU A 486 -14.18 -14.61 -22.56
CA LEU A 486 -14.64 -15.99 -22.40
C LEU A 486 -13.97 -16.91 -23.41
N THR A 487 -13.98 -16.55 -24.71
CA THR A 487 -13.43 -17.38 -25.79
C THR A 487 -11.91 -17.54 -25.70
N ALA A 488 -11.19 -16.51 -25.25
CA ALA A 488 -9.75 -16.50 -25.08
C ALA A 488 -9.27 -16.99 -23.70
N ASP A 489 -10.20 -17.43 -22.83
CA ASP A 489 -9.95 -17.91 -21.46
C ASP A 489 -9.08 -16.97 -20.62
N TYR A 490 -9.57 -15.77 -20.36
CA TYR A 490 -8.87 -14.76 -19.56
C TYR A 490 -8.71 -15.15 -18.08
N THR A 491 -9.33 -16.22 -17.59
CA THR A 491 -9.17 -16.71 -16.22
C THR A 491 -7.70 -17.04 -15.89
N ARG A 492 -6.90 -17.41 -16.89
CA ARG A 492 -5.45 -17.71 -16.75
C ARG A 492 -4.61 -16.50 -16.27
N TYR A 493 -5.12 -15.27 -16.44
CA TYR A 493 -4.37 -14.06 -16.13
C TYR A 493 -4.57 -13.56 -14.70
N ARG A 494 -5.58 -14.06 -13.97
CA ARG A 494 -5.89 -13.63 -12.59
C ARG A 494 -6.11 -12.13 -12.48
N ASP A 495 -6.79 -11.57 -13.48
CA ASP A 495 -6.97 -10.14 -13.60
C ASP A 495 -8.18 -9.66 -12.79
N HIS A 496 -7.92 -8.74 -11.85
CA HIS A 496 -8.94 -8.12 -11.02
C HIS A 496 -9.81 -7.13 -11.80
N TRP A 497 -9.29 -6.47 -12.87
CA TRP A 497 -10.09 -5.59 -13.71
C TRP A 497 -11.13 -6.34 -14.52
N VAL A 498 -10.78 -7.53 -15.01
CA VAL A 498 -11.76 -8.45 -15.60
C VAL A 498 -12.83 -8.83 -14.57
N ALA A 499 -12.46 -9.07 -13.30
CA ALA A 499 -13.44 -9.33 -12.25
C ALA A 499 -14.38 -8.13 -12.03
N TYR A 500 -13.84 -6.90 -11.99
CA TYR A 500 -14.66 -5.68 -11.91
C TYR A 500 -15.59 -5.53 -13.11
N ALA A 501 -15.11 -5.76 -14.33
CA ALA A 501 -15.93 -5.73 -15.55
C ALA A 501 -17.06 -6.75 -15.48
N MET A 502 -16.77 -7.99 -15.07
CA MET A 502 -17.75 -9.06 -14.91
C MET A 502 -18.79 -8.73 -13.82
N ASN A 503 -18.34 -8.21 -12.67
CA ASN A 503 -19.26 -7.80 -11.62
C ASN A 503 -20.22 -6.69 -12.06
N GLU A 504 -19.79 -5.79 -12.94
CA GLU A 504 -20.66 -4.71 -13.43
C GLU A 504 -21.56 -5.18 -14.57
N ILE A 505 -21.04 -5.88 -15.59
CA ILE A 505 -21.82 -6.27 -16.78
C ILE A 505 -22.93 -7.26 -16.46
N THR A 506 -22.68 -8.20 -15.54
CA THR A 506 -23.69 -9.20 -15.13
C THR A 506 -24.85 -8.60 -14.31
N ARG A 507 -24.82 -7.31 -13.99
CA ARG A 507 -25.99 -6.57 -13.48
C ARG A 507 -26.99 -6.19 -14.57
N TYR A 508 -26.58 -6.24 -15.83
CA TYR A 508 -27.36 -5.78 -16.98
C TYR A 508 -27.63 -6.92 -17.96
N ILE A 509 -26.71 -7.85 -18.08
CA ILE A 509 -26.79 -8.99 -19.01
C ILE A 509 -26.77 -10.29 -18.20
N HIS A 510 -27.95 -10.93 -18.10
CA HIS A 510 -28.13 -12.16 -17.33
C HIS A 510 -27.92 -13.37 -18.24
N ARG A 511 -26.69 -13.93 -18.17
CA ARG A 511 -26.27 -15.12 -18.95
C ARG A 511 -25.51 -16.08 -18.03
N ASP A 512 -25.85 -17.36 -18.05
CA ASP A 512 -25.22 -18.40 -17.24
C ASP A 512 -23.72 -18.56 -17.51
N ASP A 513 -23.28 -18.37 -18.76
CA ASP A 513 -21.87 -18.42 -19.13
C ASP A 513 -21.08 -17.23 -18.58
N TYR A 514 -21.69 -16.04 -18.49
CA TYR A 514 -21.10 -14.86 -17.86
C TYR A 514 -20.99 -15.04 -16.36
N ASP A 515 -22.04 -15.50 -15.70
CA ASP A 515 -22.05 -15.79 -14.26
C ASP A 515 -21.00 -16.86 -13.94
N THR A 516 -20.92 -17.91 -14.73
CA THR A 516 -19.92 -18.97 -14.59
C THR A 516 -18.51 -18.44 -14.76
N PHE A 517 -18.24 -17.64 -15.81
CA PHE A 517 -16.92 -17.07 -16.07
C PHE A 517 -16.49 -16.12 -14.95
N ALA A 518 -17.39 -15.27 -14.44
CA ALA A 518 -17.12 -14.35 -13.34
C ALA A 518 -16.63 -15.08 -12.07
N LEU A 519 -17.26 -16.20 -11.71
CA LEU A 519 -16.86 -17.02 -10.57
C LEU A 519 -15.59 -17.83 -10.87
N ARG A 520 -15.47 -18.36 -12.10
CA ARG A 520 -14.34 -19.17 -12.53
C ARG A 520 -13.02 -18.39 -12.52
N ASN A 521 -13.03 -17.08 -12.78
CA ASN A 521 -11.84 -16.23 -12.80
C ASN A 521 -11.04 -16.30 -11.47
N ALA A 522 -11.72 -16.37 -10.31
CA ALA A 522 -11.05 -16.60 -9.04
C ALA A 522 -10.90 -18.10 -8.74
N ARG A 523 -11.96 -18.91 -8.96
CA ARG A 523 -12.02 -20.30 -8.50
C ARG A 523 -10.88 -21.18 -9.04
N VAL A 524 -10.56 -21.09 -10.32
CA VAL A 524 -9.47 -21.89 -10.93
C VAL A 524 -8.08 -21.47 -10.47
N ASN A 525 -7.97 -20.34 -9.81
CA ASN A 525 -6.72 -19.78 -9.33
C ASN A 525 -6.55 -19.84 -7.80
N LEU A 526 -7.48 -20.43 -7.06
CA LEU A 526 -7.48 -20.39 -5.58
C LEU A 526 -6.20 -20.94 -4.97
N ASP A 527 -5.69 -22.09 -5.45
CA ASP A 527 -4.45 -22.67 -4.94
C ASP A 527 -3.26 -21.72 -5.12
N PHE A 528 -3.17 -21.08 -6.28
CA PHE A 528 -2.12 -20.10 -6.54
C PHE A 528 -2.26 -18.88 -5.63
N LEU A 529 -3.48 -18.36 -5.48
CA LEU A 529 -3.77 -17.21 -4.63
C LEU A 529 -3.51 -17.52 -3.15
N TYR A 530 -3.88 -18.71 -2.70
CA TYR A 530 -3.66 -19.18 -1.32
C TYR A 530 -2.18 -19.36 -1.01
N LYS A 531 -1.43 -20.03 -1.88
CA LYS A 531 -0.02 -20.41 -1.65
C LYS A 531 0.96 -19.27 -1.91
N ARG A 532 0.59 -18.25 -2.68
CA ARG A 532 1.50 -17.17 -3.07
C ARG A 532 1.99 -16.37 -1.86
N GLU A 533 3.30 -16.40 -1.64
CA GLU A 533 3.95 -15.73 -0.50
C GLU A 533 4.05 -14.21 -0.64
N THR A 534 4.18 -13.71 -1.87
CA THR A 534 4.34 -12.28 -2.12
C THR A 534 3.06 -11.50 -1.82
N THR A 535 3.22 -10.26 -1.41
CA THR A 535 2.14 -9.30 -1.13
C THR A 535 1.46 -8.77 -2.39
N TYR A 536 1.20 -9.61 -3.39
CA TYR A 536 0.67 -9.16 -4.67
C TYR A 536 -0.69 -8.46 -4.47
N HIS A 537 -0.69 -7.14 -4.63
CA HIS A 537 -1.73 -6.24 -4.12
C HIS A 537 -3.10 -6.38 -4.79
N THR A 538 -3.18 -6.88 -6.03
CA THR A 538 -4.45 -7.03 -6.77
C THR A 538 -5.23 -8.31 -6.42
N PHE A 539 -4.62 -9.25 -5.69
CA PHE A 539 -5.27 -10.53 -5.41
C PHE A 539 -6.44 -10.43 -4.43
N LEU A 540 -6.34 -9.54 -3.44
CA LEU A 540 -7.46 -9.31 -2.55
C LEU A 540 -8.61 -8.60 -3.26
N GLU A 541 -8.33 -7.66 -4.18
CA GLU A 541 -9.36 -7.04 -5.02
C GLU A 541 -10.08 -8.09 -5.87
N LEU A 542 -9.34 -8.96 -6.58
CA LEU A 542 -9.90 -10.06 -7.35
C LEU A 542 -10.87 -10.91 -6.52
N LEU A 543 -10.41 -11.37 -5.35
CA LEU A 543 -11.23 -12.21 -4.47
C LEU A 543 -12.46 -11.46 -3.95
N MET A 544 -12.31 -10.20 -3.52
CA MET A 544 -13.41 -9.44 -2.95
C MET A 544 -14.46 -9.04 -3.98
N VAL A 545 -14.06 -8.70 -5.21
CA VAL A 545 -15.00 -8.43 -6.30
C VAL A 545 -15.73 -9.72 -6.72
N THR A 546 -15.02 -10.85 -6.77
CA THR A 546 -15.66 -12.15 -7.01
C THR A 546 -16.63 -12.51 -5.89
N PHE A 547 -16.33 -12.15 -4.64
CA PHE A 547 -17.26 -12.35 -3.51
C PHE A 547 -18.57 -11.56 -3.71
N GLU A 548 -18.50 -10.28 -4.06
CA GLU A 548 -19.70 -9.48 -4.35
C GLU A 548 -20.51 -10.05 -5.52
N THR A 549 -19.81 -10.56 -6.54
CA THR A 549 -20.44 -11.23 -7.69
C THR A 549 -21.11 -12.54 -7.27
N TYR A 550 -20.45 -13.36 -6.45
CA TYR A 550 -20.99 -14.62 -5.92
C TYR A 550 -22.29 -14.40 -5.13
N GLU A 551 -22.30 -13.43 -4.20
CA GLU A 551 -23.51 -13.13 -3.41
C GLU A 551 -24.68 -12.69 -4.29
N ARG A 552 -24.43 -11.89 -5.31
CA ARG A 552 -25.45 -11.44 -6.24
C ARG A 552 -25.96 -12.60 -7.10
N ILE A 553 -25.09 -13.42 -7.68
CA ILE A 553 -25.49 -14.60 -8.45
C ILE A 553 -26.29 -15.58 -7.58
N LEU A 554 -25.87 -15.80 -6.34
CA LEU A 554 -26.60 -16.66 -5.39
C LEU A 554 -28.03 -16.14 -5.14
N ALA A 555 -28.24 -14.83 -5.14
CA ALA A 555 -29.56 -14.21 -4.96
C ALA A 555 -30.40 -14.20 -6.24
N GLU A 556 -29.79 -13.90 -7.39
CA GLU A 556 -30.49 -13.66 -8.65
C GLU A 556 -30.59 -14.93 -9.54
N ASN A 557 -29.59 -15.82 -9.47
CA ASN A 557 -29.50 -17.06 -10.25
C ASN A 557 -29.08 -18.27 -9.38
N PRO A 558 -29.86 -18.63 -8.31
CA PRO A 558 -29.48 -19.70 -7.38
C PRO A 558 -29.44 -21.09 -8.02
N GLY A 559 -30.02 -21.23 -9.22
CA GLY A 559 -30.03 -22.46 -10.00
C GLY A 559 -28.78 -22.70 -10.83
N LEU A 560 -27.86 -21.75 -10.90
CA LEU A 560 -26.63 -21.87 -11.69
C LEU A 560 -25.82 -23.13 -11.28
N PRO A 561 -25.60 -24.10 -12.18
CA PRO A 561 -24.92 -25.36 -11.83
C PRO A 561 -23.52 -25.12 -11.22
N TYR A 562 -22.79 -24.11 -11.68
CA TYR A 562 -21.45 -23.79 -11.23
C TYR A 562 -21.36 -23.39 -9.75
N LEU A 563 -22.45 -22.93 -9.12
CA LEU A 563 -22.47 -22.64 -7.68
C LEU A 563 -22.18 -23.89 -6.84
N LYS A 564 -22.53 -25.11 -7.32
CA LYS A 564 -22.23 -26.37 -6.63
C LYS A 564 -20.76 -26.77 -6.73
N GLU A 565 -20.07 -26.29 -7.76
CA GLU A 565 -18.65 -26.53 -7.99
C GLU A 565 -17.76 -25.49 -7.30
N PHE A 566 -18.36 -24.35 -6.88
CA PHE A 566 -17.65 -23.26 -6.25
C PHE A 566 -17.34 -23.61 -4.79
N ASP A 567 -16.08 -23.93 -4.50
CA ASP A 567 -15.61 -24.26 -3.15
C ASP A 567 -15.61 -23.00 -2.26
N LEU A 568 -16.79 -22.63 -1.77
CA LEU A 568 -16.98 -21.45 -0.94
C LEU A 568 -16.11 -21.46 0.34
N PRO A 569 -16.01 -22.57 1.11
CA PRO A 569 -15.17 -22.61 2.30
C PRO A 569 -13.69 -22.29 1.99
N TYR A 570 -13.12 -22.88 0.94
CA TYR A 570 -11.76 -22.63 0.53
C TYR A 570 -11.56 -21.21 -0.02
N PHE A 571 -12.53 -20.69 -0.74
CA PHE A 571 -12.55 -19.32 -1.21
C PHE A 571 -12.52 -18.31 -0.05
N LEU A 572 -13.37 -18.47 0.95
CA LEU A 572 -13.43 -17.61 2.14
C LEU A 572 -12.13 -17.69 2.97
N ARG A 573 -11.59 -18.90 3.13
CA ARG A 573 -10.28 -19.14 3.74
C ARG A 573 -9.17 -18.40 2.99
N THR A 574 -9.20 -18.45 1.64
CA THR A 574 -8.22 -17.75 0.79
C THR A 574 -8.31 -16.24 0.97
N ILE A 575 -9.51 -15.65 1.06
CA ILE A 575 -9.70 -14.22 1.36
C ILE A 575 -9.01 -13.85 2.68
N ARG A 576 -9.26 -14.63 3.75
CA ARG A 576 -8.70 -14.35 5.07
C ARG A 576 -7.16 -14.40 5.08
N VAL A 577 -6.59 -15.43 4.47
CA VAL A 577 -5.15 -15.60 4.34
C VAL A 577 -4.51 -14.47 3.51
N ARG A 578 -5.14 -14.09 2.38
CA ARG A 578 -4.63 -13.00 1.55
C ARG A 578 -4.69 -11.65 2.24
N ALA A 579 -5.76 -11.35 2.97
CA ALA A 579 -5.88 -10.13 3.75
C ALA A 579 -4.74 -9.98 4.77
N ASP A 580 -4.37 -11.05 5.46
CA ASP A 580 -3.24 -11.02 6.39
C ASP A 580 -1.87 -10.89 5.67
N ARG A 581 -1.65 -11.68 4.63
CA ARG A 581 -0.37 -11.66 3.88
C ARG A 581 -0.06 -10.31 3.24
N MET A 582 -1.08 -9.54 2.87
CA MET A 582 -0.88 -8.18 2.34
C MET A 582 -0.26 -7.24 3.37
N LEU A 583 -0.47 -7.49 4.67
CA LEU A 583 0.15 -6.71 5.74
C LEU A 583 1.68 -6.86 5.79
N ASN A 584 2.25 -7.90 5.19
CA ASN A 584 3.70 -8.04 5.03
C ASN A 584 4.30 -6.97 4.10
N GLY A 585 3.47 -6.26 3.35
CA GLY A 585 3.83 -5.08 2.55
C GLY A 585 3.55 -3.75 3.22
N PHE A 586 2.89 -3.73 4.37
CA PHE A 586 2.57 -2.48 5.07
C PHE A 586 3.76 -1.97 5.87
N PHE A 587 4.05 -0.67 5.76
CA PHE A 587 5.07 -0.03 6.56
C PHE A 587 4.57 0.28 7.97
N PHE A 588 4.61 -0.75 8.83
CA PHE A 588 4.50 -0.56 10.27
C PHE A 588 5.71 0.19 10.83
N PRO A 589 5.58 0.88 11.98
CA PRO A 589 6.70 1.59 12.61
C PRO A 589 7.93 0.70 12.87
N GLU A 590 7.72 -0.53 13.35
CA GLU A 590 8.76 -1.52 13.67
C GLU A 590 9.61 -1.94 12.46
N TYR A 591 9.10 -1.73 11.24
CA TYR A 591 9.82 -1.97 10.00
C TYR A 591 10.28 -0.67 9.33
N ALA A 592 9.41 0.35 9.31
CA ALA A 592 9.71 1.66 8.72
C ALA A 592 10.94 2.31 9.35
N MET A 593 11.18 2.10 10.66
CA MET A 593 12.30 2.67 11.40
C MET A 593 13.68 2.34 10.81
N TYR A 594 13.80 1.27 10.03
CA TYR A 594 15.06 0.89 9.35
C TYR A 594 15.22 1.53 7.96
N MET A 595 14.24 2.29 7.49
CA MET A 595 14.32 3.05 6.23
C MET A 595 14.96 4.43 6.45
N ARG A 596 15.30 5.13 5.37
CA ARG A 596 16.08 6.37 5.46
C ARG A 596 15.35 7.51 6.17
N CYS A 597 14.04 7.67 5.89
CA CYS A 597 13.15 8.66 6.47
C CYS A 597 11.79 8.00 6.76
N PRO A 598 11.64 7.34 7.92
CA PRO A 598 10.47 6.53 8.26
C PRO A 598 9.13 7.26 8.15
N ASP A 599 9.02 8.49 8.69
CA ASP A 599 7.76 9.25 8.71
C ASP A 599 7.19 9.54 7.32
N LYS A 600 8.04 9.55 6.28
CA LYS A 600 7.58 9.77 4.89
C LYS A 600 6.82 8.61 4.29
N ILE A 601 7.02 7.41 4.81
CA ILE A 601 6.50 6.16 4.24
C ILE A 601 5.56 5.42 5.19
N LEU A 602 5.46 5.88 6.42
CA LEU A 602 4.61 5.25 7.43
C LEU A 602 3.17 5.16 6.95
N GLY A 603 2.56 3.99 7.12
CA GLY A 603 1.20 3.73 6.66
C GLY A 603 1.06 3.43 5.17
N SER A 604 2.15 3.45 4.38
CA SER A 604 2.12 3.05 2.97
C SER A 604 2.34 1.55 2.79
N PHE A 605 2.17 1.09 1.55
CA PHE A 605 2.48 -0.27 1.12
C PHE A 605 3.68 -0.29 0.19
N MET A 606 4.56 -1.28 0.40
CA MET A 606 5.79 -1.48 -0.36
C MET A 606 5.73 -2.69 -1.29
N VAL A 607 6.49 -2.63 -2.37
CA VAL A 607 6.88 -3.80 -3.14
C VAL A 607 8.26 -4.24 -2.67
N ARG A 608 8.30 -5.26 -1.81
CA ARG A 608 9.48 -5.72 -1.10
C ARG A 608 10.59 -6.16 -2.05
N HIS A 609 10.26 -6.99 -3.03
CA HIS A 609 11.19 -7.53 -4.02
C HIS A 609 11.72 -6.49 -5.05
N ASP A 610 11.19 -5.26 -5.04
CA ASP A 610 11.69 -4.15 -5.85
C ASP A 610 12.26 -3.05 -4.96
N GLY A 611 13.20 -3.42 -4.11
CA GLY A 611 13.94 -2.52 -3.25
C GLY A 611 13.07 -1.80 -2.20
N PHE A 612 11.97 -2.42 -1.75
CA PHE A 612 10.98 -1.81 -0.85
C PHE A 612 10.34 -0.56 -1.44
N ARG A 613 10.24 -0.50 -2.76
CA ARG A 613 9.63 0.62 -3.47
C ARG A 613 8.20 0.85 -3.01
N VAL A 614 7.84 2.14 -2.87
CA VAL A 614 6.48 2.61 -2.65
C VAL A 614 6.07 3.46 -3.83
N ARG A 615 5.02 3.08 -4.55
CA ARG A 615 4.38 3.90 -5.58
C ARG A 615 2.93 4.12 -5.24
N ILE A 616 2.34 5.15 -5.82
CA ILE A 616 0.92 5.46 -5.61
C ILE A 616 0.00 4.29 -6.01
N ASP A 617 0.32 3.56 -7.08
CA ASP A 617 -0.44 2.39 -7.52
C ASP A 617 -0.25 1.16 -6.61
N ASP A 618 0.95 0.95 -6.06
CA ASP A 618 1.18 -0.12 -5.09
C ASP A 618 0.30 0.09 -3.83
N VAL A 619 0.11 1.35 -3.41
CA VAL A 619 -0.74 1.71 -2.27
C VAL A 619 -2.23 1.65 -2.63
N GLN A 620 -2.61 2.15 -3.80
CA GLN A 620 -3.99 2.22 -4.28
C GLN A 620 -4.67 0.85 -4.33
N HIS A 621 -4.03 -0.18 -4.90
CA HIS A 621 -4.61 -1.52 -4.98
C HIS A 621 -4.79 -2.17 -3.60
N ASN A 622 -3.89 -1.90 -2.65
CA ASN A 622 -4.08 -2.35 -1.27
C ASN A 622 -5.30 -1.68 -0.62
N ILE A 623 -5.50 -0.38 -0.86
CA ILE A 623 -6.70 0.34 -0.39
C ILE A 623 -7.95 -0.30 -0.98
N GLY A 624 -7.98 -0.58 -2.29
CA GLY A 624 -9.12 -1.20 -2.98
C GLY A 624 -9.52 -2.54 -2.33
N GLY A 625 -8.55 -3.44 -2.16
CA GLY A 625 -8.78 -4.75 -1.55
C GLY A 625 -9.27 -4.66 -0.09
N PHE A 626 -8.61 -3.86 0.75
CA PHE A 626 -9.01 -3.69 2.16
C PHE A 626 -10.33 -2.93 2.33
N TYR A 627 -10.62 -1.96 1.46
CA TYR A 627 -11.92 -1.28 1.46
C TYR A 627 -13.07 -2.25 1.17
N LEU A 628 -12.93 -3.11 0.17
CA LEU A 628 -13.93 -4.12 -0.14
C LEU A 628 -14.05 -5.16 0.97
N TYR A 629 -12.95 -5.56 1.60
CA TYR A 629 -12.96 -6.44 2.77
C TYR A 629 -13.71 -5.79 3.94
N TYR A 630 -13.43 -4.53 4.28
CA TYR A 630 -14.16 -3.76 5.28
C TYR A 630 -15.66 -3.71 4.99
N LYS A 631 -16.03 -3.34 3.78
CA LYS A 631 -17.43 -3.20 3.32
C LYS A 631 -18.22 -4.50 3.45
N ASN A 632 -17.57 -5.63 3.19
CA ASN A 632 -18.22 -6.94 3.11
C ASN A 632 -17.99 -7.82 4.35
N TYR A 633 -17.26 -7.37 5.36
CA TYR A 633 -16.80 -8.18 6.48
C TYR A 633 -17.92 -8.97 7.19
N SER A 634 -19.03 -8.33 7.52
CA SER A 634 -20.17 -8.99 8.20
C SER A 634 -20.78 -10.10 7.34
N ARG A 635 -20.83 -9.92 6.02
CA ARG A 635 -21.35 -10.91 5.06
C ARG A 635 -20.38 -12.08 4.89
N LEU A 636 -19.08 -11.80 4.83
CA LEU A 636 -18.03 -12.83 4.82
C LEU A 636 -18.13 -13.74 6.04
N LEU A 637 -18.30 -13.15 7.24
CA LEU A 637 -18.50 -13.93 8.47
C LEU A 637 -19.80 -14.74 8.45
N ALA A 638 -20.90 -14.17 7.97
CA ALA A 638 -22.18 -14.85 7.87
C ALA A 638 -22.13 -16.09 6.96
N LEU A 639 -21.24 -16.08 5.95
CA LEU A 639 -21.00 -17.20 5.04
C LEU A 639 -19.88 -18.16 5.52
N GLY A 640 -19.30 -17.95 6.72
CA GLY A 640 -18.36 -18.88 7.34
C GLY A 640 -16.88 -18.54 7.11
N MET A 641 -16.52 -17.29 6.78
CA MET A 641 -15.11 -16.91 6.75
C MET A 641 -14.46 -17.13 8.13
N PRO A 642 -13.30 -17.79 8.22
CA PRO A 642 -12.61 -17.98 9.49
C PRO A 642 -12.14 -16.64 10.05
N LYS A 643 -12.28 -16.46 11.38
CA LYS A 643 -11.77 -15.26 12.06
C LYS A 643 -10.25 -15.29 12.18
N ASP A 644 -9.71 -16.45 12.52
CA ASP A 644 -8.28 -16.67 12.66
C ASP A 644 -7.66 -17.17 11.34
N ILE A 645 -6.36 -16.97 11.20
CA ILE A 645 -5.64 -17.55 10.08
C ILE A 645 -5.58 -19.06 10.32
N PRO A 646 -6.06 -19.88 9.37
CA PRO A 646 -5.94 -21.31 9.50
C PRO A 646 -4.48 -21.71 9.62
N CYS A 647 -4.14 -22.56 10.61
CA CYS A 647 -2.85 -23.21 10.64
C CYS A 647 -2.74 -24.04 9.35
N ASP A 648 -1.71 -23.74 8.53
CA ASP A 648 -1.40 -24.61 7.38
C ASP A 648 -1.04 -25.98 7.97
N GLU A 649 -1.83 -26.98 7.69
CA GLU A 649 -1.41 -28.36 7.87
C GLU A 649 -0.25 -28.58 6.90
N ASN A 650 0.97 -28.65 7.43
CA ASN A 650 2.19 -28.95 6.69
C ASN A 650 2.17 -30.37 6.12
#